data_1edef48a802f7e53092c18535e01d5ce
#
_entry.id   1edef48a802f7e53092c18535e01d5ce
#
_cell.length_a   1.000
_cell.length_b   1.000
_cell.length_c   1.000
_cell.angle_alpha   90.00
_cell.angle_beta   90.00
_cell.angle_gamma   90.00
#
_symmetry.space_group_name_H-M   'P 1'
#
loop_
_entity.id
_entity.type
_entity.pdbx_description
1 polymer ?
#
loop_
_entity_poly.entity_id
_entity_poly.type
_entity_poly.pdbx_seq_one_letter_code
_entity_poly.pdbx_strand_id
1 'polypeptide(L)'
;MARTISSTTIGPVVLASVDNPLYVTSTGTITSTGSGANGVSGGTGTTWTITNVGHITSSSGFGVSLASKGIISNSGLISGKDGLFLRAGGNITNTSSGTISGTGALGAGEGSGAGVYITGTSGTVTNAGMISGAAYGIGLARGGMVTNTGSIAGGEDGVIINGGIGTVTNTGRITATVDDVVALFAGGQVTNAGGASILAFDTKGSAVFITGASGTVANNGTIAGGRDGVFFISGGTVTNAATASISALVAGVFSSGVAVTLNNSGSISATTAGGAGADIEAGGSITNNAGGSISGGAFGVFMTGGASTVTNAGSISGSHGVALEAGGTVTNTTGAIISGQSSGVMFNVGAGTLVNYGSVIGTGDSGVDIEAGGNVTNAAAASISGNAFGIFMTGGTGTVTNSGSITGSHGVGLMAGGSVTNAVSGSISASLTGVVFSGVAGTLTNFGIISATGDSGVDIEHGGTVTNNAGASISGKAFGIFLTGGLGTVMNAGSIAGARGVALQAGGSLTNAAGAFISGIAAGITSGGSAATLTNSGTISAMTAGGSGADIEGGGSIINNAGASIAGSAFGVFITGGPSTVTNAGSVAGYRGVDLASGGSLTNAAGASISGTLTGVFASGGAATLANSGTISATGAGSTGTDIEGGGSITNNSGASISGSTFGVFISGGGTVTNAGTISGGSYAIDFTSSATNRLVMDPGAVIIGGANGGGGMLELAGNNGAIAGIGSGVFHNFQSLAVDAGANWTLNGPNFASTVLDNGTLAIAGSLDATTAIDSSSTGLFQIDSSATFEVAADLGTQTQMNFLAGSQLVIDQTASFGINIGTSSYAGPQLQDFTAGDTIDLKDFGFAGAALNYNSSTGVLQLSNSASQAASLSFQATSLGSGIFHVASDGANGVFLTHA
;
A
#
# COMPACT_ATOMS: atom_id res chain seq x y z
N MET A 1 -71.84 30.24 -53.98
CA MET A 1 -70.84 30.10 -55.06
C MET A 1 -69.51 30.62 -54.52
N ALA A 2 -68.38 30.05 -54.90
CA ALA A 2 -67.01 30.55 -54.46
C ALA A 2 -66.82 32.02 -54.80
N ARG A 3 -66.35 32.84 -53.93
CA ARG A 3 -66.00 34.24 -54.19
C ARG A 3 -64.56 34.31 -54.74
N THR A 4 -64.44 34.96 -55.94
CA THR A 4 -63.09 35.18 -56.55
C THR A 4 -62.74 36.64 -56.54
N ILE A 5 -61.60 36.99 -56.09
CA ILE A 5 -60.94 38.32 -56.13
C ILE A 5 -59.83 38.27 -57.17
N SER A 6 -60.06 38.93 -58.36
CA SER A 6 -59.06 38.98 -59.45
C SER A 6 -58.53 40.39 -59.78
N SER A 7 -58.92 41.39 -58.97
CA SER A 7 -58.45 42.78 -59.06
C SER A 7 -58.35 43.40 -57.67
N THR A 8 -57.91 44.64 -57.58
CA THR A 8 -57.74 45.34 -56.31
C THR A 8 -59.07 45.62 -55.61
N THR A 9 -59.25 45.19 -54.40
CA THR A 9 -60.41 45.47 -53.51
C THR A 9 -59.88 46.31 -52.34
N ILE A 10 -60.34 47.53 -52.18
CA ILE A 10 -59.98 48.44 -51.08
C ILE A 10 -61.06 48.30 -49.97
N GLY A 11 -60.57 48.02 -48.69
CA GLY A 11 -61.42 47.85 -47.52
C GLY A 11 -61.52 46.37 -47.07
N PRO A 12 -62.15 46.09 -45.92
CA PRO A 12 -62.28 44.77 -45.39
C PRO A 12 -63.22 43.88 -46.22
N VAL A 13 -62.76 42.67 -46.49
CA VAL A 13 -63.63 41.63 -47.06
C VAL A 13 -64.25 40.82 -45.92
N VAL A 14 -65.62 41.05 -45.69
CA VAL A 14 -66.36 40.23 -44.70
C VAL A 14 -67.01 39.09 -45.45
N LEU A 15 -66.70 37.86 -45.06
CA LEU A 15 -67.23 36.65 -45.75
C LEU A 15 -68.64 36.30 -45.29
N ALA A 16 -69.54 36.14 -46.19
CA ALA A 16 -70.84 35.47 -46.00
C ALA A 16 -70.67 33.97 -46.32
N SER A 17 -71.49 33.07 -45.76
CA SER A 17 -71.42 31.62 -46.04
C SER A 17 -71.43 31.27 -47.54
N VAL A 18 -72.11 32.11 -48.39
CA VAL A 18 -72.07 31.96 -49.83
C VAL A 18 -70.76 32.33 -50.51
N ASP A 19 -69.90 33.06 -49.85
CA ASP A 19 -68.54 33.45 -50.32
C ASP A 19 -67.48 32.34 -50.12
N ASN A 20 -67.89 31.22 -49.56
CA ASN A 20 -66.98 30.10 -49.23
C ASN A 20 -66.96 29.06 -50.38
N PRO A 21 -65.81 28.67 -50.90
CA PRO A 21 -64.48 29.16 -50.63
C PRO A 21 -64.18 30.56 -51.22
N LEU A 22 -63.25 31.32 -50.53
CA LEU A 22 -62.69 32.53 -51.10
C LEU A 22 -61.45 32.18 -51.91
N TYR A 23 -61.33 32.72 -53.10
CA TYR A 23 -60.17 32.57 -53.97
C TYR A 23 -59.61 33.95 -54.36
N VAL A 24 -58.36 34.28 -54.00
CA VAL A 24 -57.65 35.49 -54.43
C VAL A 24 -56.69 35.10 -55.53
N THR A 25 -56.92 35.55 -56.76
CA THR A 25 -56.01 35.20 -57.87
C THR A 25 -54.68 35.92 -57.83
N SER A 26 -53.66 35.54 -58.62
CA SER A 26 -52.35 36.19 -58.70
C SER A 26 -52.40 37.68 -59.00
N THR A 27 -53.43 38.20 -59.63
CA THR A 27 -53.73 39.63 -59.88
C THR A 27 -54.65 40.24 -58.82
N GLY A 28 -55.25 39.44 -57.97
CA GLY A 28 -56.14 39.85 -56.88
C GLY A 28 -55.40 40.51 -55.73
N THR A 29 -55.87 41.66 -55.30
CA THR A 29 -55.30 42.35 -54.11
C THR A 29 -56.44 42.77 -53.19
N ILE A 30 -56.31 42.46 -51.88
CA ILE A 30 -57.24 42.99 -50.85
C ILE A 30 -56.34 43.88 -49.94
N THR A 31 -56.69 45.18 -49.87
CA THR A 31 -55.96 46.16 -49.04
C THR A 31 -56.95 46.85 -48.11
N SER A 32 -56.75 46.65 -46.78
CA SER A 32 -57.52 47.31 -45.73
C SER A 32 -56.67 48.37 -45.00
N THR A 33 -57.11 49.64 -44.99
CA THR A 33 -56.39 50.79 -44.37
C THR A 33 -57.17 51.41 -43.19
N GLY A 34 -58.44 50.91 -42.91
CA GLY A 34 -59.25 51.40 -41.81
C GLY A 34 -58.67 50.97 -40.44
N SER A 35 -58.77 51.87 -39.41
CA SER A 35 -58.32 51.55 -38.05
C SER A 35 -58.93 50.25 -37.52
N GLY A 36 -58.07 49.24 -37.19
CA GLY A 36 -58.46 47.90 -36.71
C GLY A 36 -59.20 47.03 -37.77
N ALA A 37 -59.28 47.45 -39.03
CA ALA A 37 -60.05 46.74 -40.11
C ALA A 37 -59.17 45.58 -40.67
N ASN A 38 -59.66 44.34 -40.63
CA ASN A 38 -58.98 43.17 -41.19
C ASN A 38 -59.02 43.16 -42.74
N GLY A 39 -58.04 42.56 -43.37
CA GLY A 39 -58.13 42.32 -44.84
C GLY A 39 -59.26 41.38 -45.17
N VAL A 40 -59.42 40.22 -44.56
CA VAL A 40 -60.51 39.28 -44.68
C VAL A 40 -61.00 38.88 -43.27
N SER A 41 -62.37 38.89 -43.11
CA SER A 41 -63.05 38.44 -41.91
C SER A 41 -64.12 37.40 -42.23
N GLY A 42 -64.08 36.22 -41.46
CA GLY A 42 -65.09 35.18 -41.48
C GLY A 42 -65.75 35.01 -40.13
N GLY A 43 -67.12 35.01 -40.10
CA GLY A 43 -67.91 34.83 -38.89
C GLY A 43 -67.93 33.39 -38.34
N THR A 44 -68.78 33.17 -37.30
CA THR A 44 -68.96 31.84 -36.67
C THR A 44 -69.83 30.93 -37.48
N GLY A 45 -69.86 29.63 -37.27
CA GLY A 45 -70.75 28.62 -37.79
C GLY A 45 -70.42 28.04 -39.19
N THR A 46 -69.39 28.56 -39.84
CA THR A 46 -68.89 28.06 -41.14
C THR A 46 -67.40 27.72 -41.08
N THR A 47 -66.98 26.55 -41.55
CA THR A 47 -65.59 26.28 -41.83
C THR A 47 -65.14 27.06 -43.05
N TRP A 48 -64.28 28.01 -42.91
CA TRP A 48 -63.83 28.90 -43.98
C TRP A 48 -62.69 28.29 -44.79
N THR A 49 -62.78 28.29 -46.09
CA THR A 49 -61.70 27.89 -47.00
C THR A 49 -61.23 29.11 -47.79
N ILE A 50 -59.97 29.41 -47.71
CA ILE A 50 -59.30 30.55 -48.36
C ILE A 50 -58.13 30.07 -49.17
N THR A 51 -58.07 30.35 -50.45
CA THR A 51 -56.92 30.16 -51.32
C THR A 51 -56.41 31.54 -51.76
N ASN A 52 -55.24 31.91 -51.35
CA ASN A 52 -54.62 33.19 -51.74
C ASN A 52 -53.39 32.94 -52.65
N VAL A 53 -53.47 33.43 -53.88
CA VAL A 53 -52.33 33.47 -54.83
C VAL A 53 -51.86 34.89 -55.05
N GLY A 54 -52.68 35.90 -54.64
CA GLY A 54 -52.36 37.33 -54.72
C GLY A 54 -51.94 37.95 -53.37
N HIS A 55 -52.55 39.11 -53.07
CA HIS A 55 -52.20 39.84 -51.86
C HIS A 55 -53.41 40.10 -50.97
N ILE A 56 -53.28 39.79 -49.68
CA ILE A 56 -54.22 40.17 -48.62
C ILE A 56 -53.41 40.98 -47.58
N THR A 57 -53.70 42.28 -47.47
CA THR A 57 -52.95 43.17 -46.57
C THR A 57 -53.89 44.02 -45.71
N SER A 58 -53.49 44.17 -44.42
CA SER A 58 -54.14 45.16 -43.54
C SER A 58 -53.06 46.02 -42.86
N SER A 59 -53.31 47.35 -42.82
CA SER A 59 -52.40 48.28 -42.22
C SER A 59 -52.50 48.30 -40.67
N SER A 60 -53.64 47.88 -40.09
CA SER A 60 -53.83 47.99 -38.62
C SER A 60 -54.75 46.88 -38.04
N GLY A 61 -55.38 46.05 -38.87
CA GLY A 61 -56.08 44.83 -38.44
C GLY A 61 -55.30 43.59 -38.82
N PHE A 62 -56.02 42.44 -38.74
CA PHE A 62 -55.43 41.17 -39.16
C PHE A 62 -55.48 41.03 -40.70
N GLY A 63 -54.46 40.37 -41.27
CA GLY A 63 -54.54 40.01 -42.69
C GLY A 63 -55.76 39.20 -42.95
N VAL A 64 -55.95 38.07 -42.25
CA VAL A 64 -57.17 37.23 -42.25
C VAL A 64 -57.55 36.92 -40.79
N SER A 65 -58.85 37.16 -40.44
CA SER A 65 -59.42 36.85 -39.14
C SER A 65 -60.59 35.93 -39.25
N LEU A 66 -60.56 34.71 -38.73
CA LEU A 66 -61.68 33.77 -38.81
C LEU A 66 -62.18 33.38 -37.40
N ALA A 67 -63.50 33.58 -37.15
CA ALA A 67 -64.13 33.21 -35.89
C ALA A 67 -64.47 31.71 -35.79
N SER A 68 -64.45 31.00 -36.91
CA SER A 68 -64.59 29.54 -37.04
C SER A 68 -63.37 28.91 -37.61
N LYS A 69 -63.41 27.58 -37.78
CA LYS A 69 -62.29 26.81 -38.32
C LYS A 69 -61.86 27.33 -39.69
N GLY A 70 -60.63 27.56 -39.95
CA GLY A 70 -60.07 27.99 -41.22
C GLY A 70 -59.24 26.89 -41.91
N ILE A 71 -59.40 26.80 -43.23
CA ILE A 71 -58.57 26.02 -44.15
C ILE A 71 -57.96 27.02 -45.12
N ILE A 72 -56.65 27.30 -44.98
CA ILE A 72 -56.01 28.36 -45.74
C ILE A 72 -54.85 27.80 -46.56
N SER A 73 -54.90 28.08 -47.89
CA SER A 73 -53.75 27.81 -48.76
C SER A 73 -53.21 29.16 -49.27
N ASN A 74 -51.93 29.43 -48.96
CA ASN A 74 -51.30 30.69 -49.38
C ASN A 74 -50.07 30.44 -50.26
N SER A 75 -50.04 31.01 -51.42
CA SER A 75 -48.91 31.09 -52.33
C SER A 75 -48.57 32.53 -52.71
N GLY A 76 -49.32 33.51 -52.18
CA GLY A 76 -49.15 34.96 -52.35
C GLY A 76 -48.67 35.60 -51.00
N LEU A 77 -49.09 36.83 -50.78
CA LEU A 77 -48.81 37.59 -49.56
C LEU A 77 -50.10 37.72 -48.71
N ILE A 78 -49.90 37.37 -47.39
CA ILE A 78 -50.85 37.74 -46.34
C ILE A 78 -50.18 38.55 -45.31
N SER A 79 -50.56 39.76 -45.02
CA SER A 79 -49.93 40.66 -44.05
C SER A 79 -50.96 41.48 -43.27
N GLY A 80 -50.65 41.66 -41.94
CA GLY A 80 -51.52 42.47 -41.07
C GLY A 80 -50.90 42.59 -39.69
N LYS A 81 -51.65 43.07 -38.69
CA LYS A 81 -51.25 43.08 -37.29
C LYS A 81 -50.83 41.65 -36.90
N ASP A 82 -51.67 40.63 -37.13
CA ASP A 82 -51.24 39.27 -37.37
C ASP A 82 -51.49 38.94 -38.85
N GLY A 83 -50.62 38.11 -39.44
CA GLY A 83 -50.88 37.64 -40.79
C GLY A 83 -52.15 36.84 -40.82
N LEU A 84 -52.27 35.80 -39.98
CA LEU A 84 -53.49 34.97 -39.83
C LEU A 84 -53.86 34.87 -38.35
N PHE A 85 -55.19 35.12 -38.07
CA PHE A 85 -55.77 34.90 -36.75
C PHE A 85 -56.96 33.97 -36.82
N LEU A 86 -56.86 32.72 -36.32
CA LEU A 86 -57.97 31.72 -36.39
C LEU A 86 -58.48 31.42 -34.98
N ARG A 87 -59.75 31.72 -34.66
CA ARG A 87 -60.28 31.58 -33.27
C ARG A 87 -60.88 30.21 -32.94
N ALA A 88 -60.97 29.30 -33.88
CA ALA A 88 -61.58 27.96 -33.65
C ALA A 88 -60.73 26.82 -34.25
N GLY A 89 -59.47 26.99 -34.33
CA GLY A 89 -58.54 26.02 -34.94
C GLY A 89 -58.49 26.16 -36.48
N GLY A 90 -57.74 25.30 -37.12
CA GLY A 90 -57.62 25.28 -38.55
C GLY A 90 -56.32 24.67 -39.11
N ASN A 91 -56.28 24.57 -40.43
CA ASN A 91 -55.20 24.04 -41.22
C ASN A 91 -54.66 25.13 -42.17
N ILE A 92 -53.40 25.41 -42.10
CA ILE A 92 -52.72 26.38 -42.92
C ILE A 92 -51.65 25.69 -43.75
N THR A 93 -51.64 25.93 -45.04
CA THR A 93 -50.62 25.54 -45.99
C THR A 93 -50.02 26.78 -46.62
N ASN A 94 -48.82 27.13 -46.28
CA ASN A 94 -48.08 28.21 -46.94
C ASN A 94 -47.06 27.57 -47.90
N THR A 95 -47.29 27.76 -49.18
CA THR A 95 -46.46 27.11 -50.22
C THR A 95 -45.10 27.84 -50.37
N SER A 96 -44.16 27.33 -51.17
CA SER A 96 -42.86 27.85 -51.38
C SER A 96 -42.81 29.33 -51.87
N SER A 97 -43.81 29.83 -52.55
CA SER A 97 -43.90 31.24 -52.95
C SER A 97 -44.69 32.09 -51.96
N GLY A 98 -45.34 31.48 -50.97
CA GLY A 98 -46.19 32.18 -50.02
C GLY A 98 -45.43 32.92 -48.91
N THR A 99 -45.91 34.08 -48.60
CA THR A 99 -45.43 34.90 -47.45
C THR A 99 -46.65 35.24 -46.58
N ILE A 100 -46.46 34.95 -45.25
CA ILE A 100 -47.40 35.32 -44.20
C ILE A 100 -46.64 36.18 -43.18
N SER A 101 -47.13 37.42 -42.94
CA SER A 101 -46.37 38.37 -42.06
C SER A 101 -47.27 39.06 -41.05
N GLY A 102 -46.91 39.01 -39.78
CA GLY A 102 -47.45 39.77 -38.67
C GLY A 102 -46.59 40.98 -38.33
N THR A 103 -47.14 42.17 -38.35
CA THR A 103 -46.39 43.44 -38.12
C THR A 103 -46.86 44.22 -36.89
N GLY A 104 -47.74 43.63 -36.06
CA GLY A 104 -48.25 44.24 -34.84
C GLY A 104 -47.20 44.40 -33.78
N ALA A 105 -47.28 45.49 -33.00
CA ALA A 105 -46.34 45.71 -31.87
C ALA A 105 -46.60 44.66 -30.76
N LEU A 106 -45.54 44.26 -30.09
CA LEU A 106 -45.54 43.38 -28.92
C LEU A 106 -46.46 43.90 -27.81
N GLY A 107 -47.33 43.04 -27.21
CA GLY A 107 -48.14 43.35 -26.03
C GLY A 107 -49.50 44.01 -26.28
N ALA A 108 -49.97 44.16 -27.51
CA ALA A 108 -51.26 44.78 -27.84
C ALA A 108 -52.47 43.83 -27.88
N GLY A 109 -52.47 42.73 -27.14
CA GLY A 109 -53.57 41.70 -27.01
C GLY A 109 -53.21 40.34 -27.59
N GLU A 110 -54.17 39.39 -27.51
CA GLU A 110 -53.97 38.01 -28.02
C GLU A 110 -53.43 38.00 -29.46
N GLY A 111 -52.28 37.38 -29.67
CA GLY A 111 -51.68 37.14 -30.97
C GLY A 111 -51.06 38.36 -31.66
N SER A 112 -50.92 39.48 -30.96
CA SER A 112 -50.40 40.72 -31.58
C SER A 112 -49.00 40.53 -32.12
N GLY A 113 -48.86 40.65 -33.43
CA GLY A 113 -47.61 40.55 -34.14
C GLY A 113 -47.23 39.12 -34.59
N ALA A 114 -48.18 38.18 -34.58
CA ALA A 114 -47.89 36.83 -35.04
C ALA A 114 -48.03 36.69 -36.56
N GLY A 115 -47.15 35.93 -37.21
CA GLY A 115 -47.38 35.54 -38.62
C GLY A 115 -48.65 34.70 -38.70
N VAL A 116 -48.78 33.66 -37.88
CA VAL A 116 -49.94 32.80 -37.71
C VAL A 116 -50.30 32.65 -36.25
N TYR A 117 -51.49 32.93 -35.83
CA TYR A 117 -52.00 32.67 -34.49
C TYR A 117 -53.34 31.86 -34.54
N ILE A 118 -53.31 30.71 -33.86
CA ILE A 118 -54.49 29.80 -33.84
C ILE A 118 -54.92 29.55 -32.40
N THR A 119 -56.19 29.81 -32.09
CA THR A 119 -56.82 29.54 -30.79
C THR A 119 -58.00 28.59 -30.90
N GLY A 120 -58.63 28.29 -29.76
CA GLY A 120 -59.89 27.52 -29.67
C GLY A 120 -59.77 26.02 -29.77
N THR A 121 -59.10 25.48 -30.75
CA THR A 121 -58.75 24.05 -30.88
C THR A 121 -57.36 23.93 -31.50
N SER A 122 -56.82 22.70 -31.55
CA SER A 122 -55.55 22.44 -32.14
C SER A 122 -55.44 22.94 -33.59
N GLY A 123 -54.28 23.49 -33.94
CA GLY A 123 -53.89 23.97 -35.25
C GLY A 123 -52.89 23.08 -35.98
N THR A 124 -52.96 23.11 -37.32
CA THR A 124 -51.93 22.50 -38.16
C THR A 124 -51.39 23.54 -39.13
N VAL A 125 -50.04 23.72 -39.11
CA VAL A 125 -49.38 24.66 -40.03
C VAL A 125 -48.38 23.91 -40.86
N THR A 126 -48.48 23.93 -42.15
CA THR A 126 -47.46 23.43 -43.10
C THR A 126 -46.89 24.61 -43.83
N ASN A 127 -45.59 24.89 -43.61
CA ASN A 127 -44.88 26.00 -44.21
C ASN A 127 -43.79 25.55 -45.16
N ALA A 128 -43.89 25.92 -46.44
CA ALA A 128 -42.82 25.77 -47.42
C ALA A 128 -42.24 27.11 -47.86
N GLY A 129 -42.91 28.21 -47.52
CA GLY A 129 -42.53 29.59 -47.86
C GLY A 129 -41.94 30.34 -46.67
N MET A 130 -42.37 31.57 -46.49
CA MET A 130 -41.95 32.43 -45.38
C MET A 130 -43.16 32.73 -44.46
N ILE A 131 -42.94 32.49 -43.16
CA ILE A 131 -43.84 32.99 -42.11
C ILE A 131 -43.01 33.84 -41.16
N SER A 132 -43.42 35.07 -40.90
CA SER A 132 -42.73 35.99 -40.00
C SER A 132 -43.70 36.72 -39.10
N GLY A 133 -43.29 36.93 -37.82
CA GLY A 133 -44.04 37.74 -36.86
C GLY A 133 -43.16 38.67 -36.06
N ALA A 134 -43.65 39.84 -35.73
CA ALA A 134 -42.93 40.71 -34.79
C ALA A 134 -42.94 40.19 -33.37
N ALA A 135 -43.93 39.38 -32.99
CA ALA A 135 -43.89 38.57 -31.76
C ALA A 135 -43.60 37.11 -32.11
N TYR A 136 -44.60 36.38 -32.62
CA TYR A 136 -44.43 34.94 -32.88
C TYR A 136 -44.44 34.67 -34.39
N GLY A 137 -43.49 33.84 -34.86
CA GLY A 137 -43.67 33.30 -36.23
C GLY A 137 -44.99 32.53 -36.32
N ILE A 138 -45.19 31.53 -35.46
CA ILE A 138 -46.44 30.73 -35.33
C ILE A 138 -46.78 30.56 -33.84
N GLY A 139 -48.04 30.93 -33.47
CA GLY A 139 -48.61 30.66 -32.15
C GLY A 139 -49.78 29.69 -32.21
N LEU A 140 -49.74 28.56 -31.50
CA LEU A 140 -50.83 27.59 -31.36
C LEU A 140 -51.29 27.51 -29.90
N ALA A 141 -52.42 28.09 -29.53
CA ALA A 141 -52.84 28.23 -28.12
C ALA A 141 -53.51 26.96 -27.55
N ARG A 142 -53.72 25.92 -28.29
CA ARG A 142 -54.39 24.67 -27.87
C ARG A 142 -53.70 23.39 -28.40
N GLY A 143 -52.38 23.42 -28.48
CA GLY A 143 -51.64 22.32 -29.08
C GLY A 143 -51.72 22.31 -30.61
N GLY A 144 -51.04 21.34 -31.21
CA GLY A 144 -51.08 21.16 -32.66
C GLY A 144 -49.72 20.80 -33.28
N MET A 145 -49.67 20.98 -34.61
CA MET A 145 -48.55 20.53 -35.41
C MET A 145 -48.04 21.63 -36.36
N VAL A 146 -46.71 21.79 -36.36
CA VAL A 146 -46.02 22.66 -37.32
C VAL A 146 -45.06 21.79 -38.14
N THR A 147 -45.21 21.85 -39.47
CA THR A 147 -44.25 21.25 -40.40
C THR A 147 -43.65 22.39 -41.25
N ASN A 148 -42.36 22.57 -41.10
CA ASN A 148 -41.61 23.63 -41.77
C ASN A 148 -40.56 23.07 -42.74
N THR A 149 -40.68 23.41 -44.00
CA THR A 149 -39.68 23.17 -45.04
C THR A 149 -39.09 24.47 -45.58
N GLY A 150 -39.70 25.62 -45.21
CA GLY A 150 -39.31 26.98 -45.57
C GLY A 150 -38.64 27.70 -44.42
N SER A 151 -39.03 28.94 -44.17
CA SER A 151 -38.52 29.79 -43.10
C SER A 151 -39.64 30.25 -42.17
N ILE A 152 -39.43 30.10 -40.86
CA ILE A 152 -40.29 30.72 -39.84
C ILE A 152 -39.38 31.63 -38.98
N ALA A 153 -39.82 32.88 -38.77
CA ALA A 153 -39.12 33.86 -37.98
C ALA A 153 -40.03 34.58 -36.99
N GLY A 154 -39.67 34.63 -35.72
CA GLY A 154 -40.38 35.40 -34.71
C GLY A 154 -39.46 36.47 -34.09
N GLY A 155 -40.07 37.57 -33.65
CA GLY A 155 -39.38 38.58 -32.84
C GLY A 155 -39.13 38.10 -31.43
N GLU A 156 -40.11 37.48 -30.77
CA GLU A 156 -40.03 36.74 -29.52
C GLU A 156 -39.76 35.26 -29.83
N ASP A 157 -40.77 34.45 -30.10
CA ASP A 157 -40.67 33.04 -30.43
C ASP A 157 -40.83 32.75 -31.92
N GLY A 158 -40.03 31.84 -32.46
CA GLY A 158 -40.26 31.31 -33.81
C GLY A 158 -41.56 30.51 -33.87
N VAL A 159 -41.73 29.54 -32.98
CA VAL A 159 -42.93 28.70 -32.82
C VAL A 159 -43.26 28.56 -31.34
N ILE A 160 -44.44 28.99 -30.91
CA ILE A 160 -44.96 28.78 -29.56
C ILE A 160 -46.23 27.90 -29.60
N ILE A 161 -46.24 26.83 -28.77
CA ILE A 161 -47.41 25.92 -28.68
C ILE A 161 -47.81 25.78 -27.22
N ASN A 162 -49.00 26.26 -26.88
CA ASN A 162 -49.57 26.28 -25.54
C ASN A 162 -50.78 25.33 -25.43
N GLY A 163 -51.22 25.02 -24.21
CA GLY A 163 -52.51 24.43 -23.87
C GLY A 163 -52.79 23.01 -24.42
N GLY A 164 -51.83 22.40 -25.06
CA GLY A 164 -51.89 21.02 -25.56
C GLY A 164 -50.58 20.60 -26.19
N ILE A 165 -50.41 19.30 -26.41
CA ILE A 165 -49.17 18.71 -26.91
C ILE A 165 -48.79 19.35 -28.27
N GLY A 166 -47.54 19.74 -28.40
CA GLY A 166 -46.96 20.31 -29.59
C GLY A 166 -46.13 19.31 -30.40
N THR A 167 -46.21 19.41 -31.73
CA THR A 167 -45.31 18.66 -32.63
C THR A 167 -44.71 19.64 -33.64
N VAL A 168 -43.40 19.77 -33.68
CA VAL A 168 -42.67 20.59 -34.63
C VAL A 168 -41.72 19.72 -35.45
N THR A 169 -41.92 19.69 -36.76
CA THR A 169 -41.03 19.04 -37.71
C THR A 169 -40.38 20.10 -38.59
N ASN A 170 -39.09 20.30 -38.45
CA ASN A 170 -38.32 21.28 -39.19
C ASN A 170 -37.36 20.62 -40.19
N THR A 171 -37.51 20.91 -41.47
CA THR A 171 -36.55 20.60 -42.53
C THR A 171 -35.97 21.86 -43.18
N GLY A 172 -36.44 23.04 -42.73
CA GLY A 172 -36.01 24.37 -43.17
C GLY A 172 -35.31 25.14 -42.06
N ARG A 173 -35.74 26.39 -41.87
CA ARG A 173 -35.15 27.25 -40.84
C ARG A 173 -36.22 27.83 -39.90
N ILE A 174 -36.00 27.76 -38.60
CA ILE A 174 -36.79 28.44 -37.57
C ILE A 174 -35.87 29.36 -36.78
N THR A 175 -36.29 30.62 -36.55
CA THR A 175 -35.46 31.63 -35.84
C THR A 175 -36.32 32.45 -34.89
N ALA A 176 -35.70 32.91 -33.83
CA ALA A 176 -36.20 33.95 -32.93
C ALA A 176 -35.09 34.98 -32.62
N THR A 177 -35.49 36.21 -32.23
CA THR A 177 -34.54 37.29 -31.97
C THR A 177 -34.48 37.73 -30.51
N VAL A 178 -35.44 37.33 -29.63
CA VAL A 178 -35.50 37.82 -28.23
C VAL A 178 -35.69 36.68 -27.21
N ASP A 179 -36.45 35.61 -27.52
CA ASP A 179 -36.80 34.55 -26.59
C ASP A 179 -36.62 33.17 -27.25
N ASP A 180 -37.40 32.16 -26.89
CA ASP A 180 -37.23 30.79 -27.35
C ASP A 180 -37.57 30.60 -28.83
N VAL A 181 -36.76 29.83 -29.55
CA VAL A 181 -37.06 29.63 -30.99
C VAL A 181 -38.22 28.67 -31.19
N VAL A 182 -38.32 27.60 -30.41
CA VAL A 182 -39.43 26.66 -30.35
C VAL A 182 -39.80 26.44 -28.89
N ALA A 183 -40.98 26.88 -28.45
CA ALA A 183 -41.46 26.74 -27.08
C ALA A 183 -42.72 25.85 -27.03
N LEU A 184 -42.66 24.74 -26.28
CA LEU A 184 -43.78 23.78 -26.09
C LEU A 184 -44.15 23.74 -24.59
N PHE A 185 -45.32 24.32 -24.22
CA PHE A 185 -45.73 24.46 -22.81
C PHE A 185 -46.57 23.30 -22.25
N ALA A 186 -46.83 22.28 -23.02
CA ALA A 186 -47.54 21.09 -22.56
C ALA A 186 -46.86 19.79 -23.02
N GLY A 187 -45.52 19.85 -23.14
CA GLY A 187 -44.75 18.74 -23.67
C GLY A 187 -44.85 18.59 -25.18
N GLY A 188 -44.24 17.55 -25.71
CA GLY A 188 -44.37 17.27 -27.14
C GLY A 188 -43.06 16.89 -27.82
N GLN A 189 -43.01 17.09 -29.14
CA GLN A 189 -41.89 16.60 -29.94
C GLN A 189 -41.36 17.70 -30.89
N VAL A 190 -40.04 17.81 -30.93
CA VAL A 190 -39.33 18.62 -31.94
C VAL A 190 -38.42 17.70 -32.75
N THR A 191 -38.58 17.69 -34.06
CA THR A 191 -37.69 16.99 -34.99
C THR A 191 -37.01 18.03 -35.90
N ASN A 192 -35.72 18.15 -35.83
CA ASN A 192 -34.89 19.02 -36.69
C ASN A 192 -34.08 18.15 -37.66
N ALA A 193 -34.45 18.15 -38.92
CA ALA A 193 -33.87 17.24 -39.91
C ALA A 193 -32.46 17.63 -40.36
N GLY A 194 -31.80 16.74 -41.11
CA GLY A 194 -30.48 17.01 -41.67
C GLY A 194 -30.47 18.27 -42.58
N GLY A 195 -29.53 19.19 -42.32
CA GLY A 195 -29.45 20.48 -43.02
C GLY A 195 -30.43 21.56 -42.52
N ALA A 196 -31.38 21.21 -41.65
CA ALA A 196 -32.28 22.19 -41.04
C ALA A 196 -31.64 22.94 -39.89
N SER A 197 -32.22 24.09 -39.52
CA SER A 197 -31.70 24.88 -38.41
C SER A 197 -32.79 25.47 -37.51
N ILE A 198 -32.55 25.47 -36.20
CA ILE A 198 -33.31 26.15 -35.17
C ILE A 198 -32.34 27.06 -34.43
N LEU A 199 -32.50 28.39 -34.61
CA LEU A 199 -31.44 29.36 -34.22
C LEU A 199 -32.00 30.53 -33.41
N ALA A 200 -31.53 30.72 -32.18
CA ALA A 200 -31.73 31.97 -31.43
C ALA A 200 -30.65 33.01 -31.79
N PHE A 201 -31.04 34.29 -31.84
CA PHE A 201 -30.13 35.38 -32.15
C PHE A 201 -29.82 36.29 -30.94
N ASP A 202 -30.45 36.01 -29.81
CA ASP A 202 -30.16 36.68 -28.55
C ASP A 202 -29.23 35.87 -27.62
N THR A 203 -29.02 36.35 -26.41
CA THR A 203 -28.20 35.66 -25.37
C THR A 203 -29.07 35.03 -24.26
N LYS A 204 -30.39 35.11 -24.31
CA LYS A 204 -31.31 34.72 -23.23
C LYS A 204 -32.21 33.55 -23.57
N GLY A 205 -32.70 33.45 -24.80
CA GLY A 205 -33.63 32.42 -25.25
C GLY A 205 -32.97 31.06 -25.49
N SER A 206 -33.74 30.00 -25.32
CA SER A 206 -33.37 28.64 -25.73
C SER A 206 -33.73 28.39 -27.19
N ALA A 207 -32.95 27.56 -27.87
CA ALA A 207 -33.41 27.16 -29.23
C ALA A 207 -34.62 26.25 -29.14
N VAL A 208 -34.72 25.37 -28.17
CA VAL A 208 -35.89 24.53 -27.91
C VAL A 208 -36.20 24.54 -26.40
N PHE A 209 -37.37 25.01 -26.03
CA PHE A 209 -37.89 25.00 -24.66
C PHE A 209 -39.10 24.09 -24.54
N ILE A 210 -39.10 23.13 -23.58
CA ILE A 210 -40.22 22.22 -23.37
C ILE A 210 -40.56 22.12 -21.89
N THR A 211 -41.82 22.36 -21.54
CA THR A 211 -42.34 22.28 -20.17
C THR A 211 -43.77 21.70 -20.13
N GLY A 212 -44.29 21.50 -18.89
CA GLY A 212 -45.65 21.01 -18.64
C GLY A 212 -45.84 19.49 -18.78
N ALA A 213 -45.09 18.84 -19.63
CA ALA A 213 -44.94 17.37 -19.71
C ALA A 213 -43.63 17.03 -20.40
N SER A 214 -43.24 15.75 -20.37
CA SER A 214 -42.00 15.30 -20.98
C SER A 214 -41.92 15.61 -22.47
N GLY A 215 -40.72 15.97 -22.94
CA GLY A 215 -40.46 16.31 -24.32
C GLY A 215 -39.54 15.34 -25.04
N THR A 216 -39.58 15.36 -26.36
CA THR A 216 -38.64 14.63 -27.21
C THR A 216 -38.03 15.58 -28.24
N VAL A 217 -36.72 15.64 -28.30
CA VAL A 217 -35.96 16.40 -29.31
C VAL A 217 -35.10 15.44 -30.12
N ALA A 218 -35.39 15.34 -31.41
CA ALA A 218 -34.56 14.60 -32.37
C ALA A 218 -33.87 15.60 -33.30
N ASN A 219 -32.56 15.75 -33.13
CA ASN A 219 -31.76 16.66 -33.93
C ASN A 219 -30.86 15.92 -34.91
N ASN A 220 -31.07 16.13 -36.22
CA ASN A 220 -30.16 15.71 -37.28
C ASN A 220 -29.50 16.90 -37.98
N GLY A 221 -29.86 18.16 -37.59
CA GLY A 221 -29.39 19.40 -38.17
C GLY A 221 -28.61 20.25 -37.13
N THR A 222 -28.87 21.55 -37.14
CA THR A 222 -28.28 22.49 -36.19
C THR A 222 -29.32 23.06 -35.25
N ILE A 223 -29.13 22.97 -33.96
CA ILE A 223 -29.83 23.69 -32.91
C ILE A 223 -28.83 24.62 -32.22
N ALA A 224 -29.07 25.92 -32.25
CA ALA A 224 -28.20 26.90 -31.61
C ALA A 224 -29.05 27.87 -30.77
N GLY A 225 -28.91 27.76 -29.46
CA GLY A 225 -29.57 28.63 -28.50
C GLY A 225 -28.73 29.83 -28.10
N GLY A 226 -29.39 30.86 -27.61
CA GLY A 226 -28.73 31.97 -26.98
C GLY A 226 -28.24 31.55 -25.63
N ARG A 227 -29.11 31.22 -24.71
CA ARG A 227 -28.76 30.68 -23.39
C ARG A 227 -28.56 29.17 -23.46
N ASP A 228 -29.61 28.42 -23.82
CA ASP A 228 -29.61 26.97 -23.85
C ASP A 228 -29.94 26.43 -25.25
N GLY A 229 -29.30 25.35 -25.67
CA GLY A 229 -29.65 24.70 -26.95
C GLY A 229 -30.99 23.99 -26.83
N VAL A 230 -31.14 23.13 -25.82
CA VAL A 230 -32.42 22.46 -25.47
C VAL A 230 -32.63 22.62 -23.97
N PHE A 231 -33.81 23.11 -23.59
CA PHE A 231 -34.15 23.28 -22.17
C PHE A 231 -35.44 22.51 -21.83
N PHE A 232 -35.35 21.60 -20.83
CA PHE A 232 -36.50 20.87 -20.27
C PHE A 232 -36.76 21.29 -18.82
N ILE A 233 -38.01 21.63 -18.47
CA ILE A 233 -38.43 21.72 -17.06
C ILE A 233 -39.05 20.39 -16.61
N SER A 234 -39.70 19.66 -17.48
CA SER A 234 -40.48 18.45 -17.16
C SER A 234 -39.78 17.16 -17.64
N GLY A 235 -38.47 17.22 -17.89
CA GLY A 235 -37.68 16.11 -18.39
C GLY A 235 -37.96 15.72 -19.83
N GLY A 236 -37.28 14.69 -20.30
CA GLY A 236 -37.49 14.23 -21.67
C GLY A 236 -36.33 13.46 -22.27
N THR A 237 -36.32 13.40 -23.58
CA THR A 237 -35.27 12.71 -24.33
C THR A 237 -34.69 13.60 -25.42
N VAL A 238 -33.39 13.68 -25.51
CA VAL A 238 -32.64 14.32 -26.60
C VAL A 238 -31.87 13.27 -27.37
N THR A 239 -32.04 13.24 -28.68
CA THR A 239 -31.18 12.47 -29.59
C THR A 239 -30.52 13.43 -30.57
N ASN A 240 -29.20 13.53 -30.51
CA ASN A 240 -28.37 14.32 -31.40
C ASN A 240 -27.60 13.41 -32.36
N ALA A 241 -27.92 13.43 -33.63
CA ALA A 241 -27.38 12.50 -34.63
C ALA A 241 -25.89 12.80 -34.97
N ALA A 242 -25.22 11.91 -35.68
CA ALA A 242 -23.75 11.94 -35.89
C ALA A 242 -23.22 13.22 -36.59
N THR A 243 -24.03 13.85 -37.49
CA THR A 243 -23.62 15.09 -38.15
C THR A 243 -24.30 16.34 -37.58
N ALA A 244 -25.08 16.16 -36.53
CA ALA A 244 -25.86 17.23 -35.92
C ALA A 244 -25.07 18.00 -34.87
N SER A 245 -25.48 19.24 -34.64
CA SER A 245 -24.94 20.08 -33.58
C SER A 245 -26.02 20.67 -32.70
N ILE A 246 -25.78 20.68 -31.40
CA ILE A 246 -26.51 21.46 -30.41
C ILE A 246 -25.50 22.39 -29.72
N SER A 247 -25.72 23.69 -29.82
CA SER A 247 -24.79 24.66 -29.23
C SER A 247 -25.50 25.77 -28.48
N ALA A 248 -24.87 26.35 -27.48
CA ALA A 248 -25.40 27.48 -26.74
C ALA A 248 -24.28 28.26 -26.01
N LEU A 249 -24.64 29.33 -25.34
CA LEU A 249 -23.74 30.07 -24.48
C LEU A 249 -23.57 29.36 -23.14
N VAL A 250 -24.64 28.94 -22.44
CA VAL A 250 -24.64 28.44 -21.07
C VAL A 250 -24.76 26.93 -21.00
N ALA A 251 -25.79 26.33 -21.65
CA ALA A 251 -25.89 24.86 -21.68
C ALA A 251 -26.31 24.36 -23.07
N GLY A 252 -25.59 23.38 -23.60
CA GLY A 252 -26.00 22.68 -24.82
C GLY A 252 -27.35 22.00 -24.61
N VAL A 253 -27.50 21.23 -23.55
CA VAL A 253 -28.74 20.65 -23.05
C VAL A 253 -28.88 20.98 -21.58
N PHE A 254 -29.96 21.62 -21.17
CA PHE A 254 -30.30 21.95 -19.79
C PHE A 254 -31.59 21.25 -19.34
N SER A 255 -31.62 20.74 -18.12
CA SER A 255 -32.83 20.21 -17.49
C SER A 255 -32.86 20.55 -15.99
N SER A 256 -33.98 21.13 -15.52
CA SER A 256 -34.06 21.60 -14.13
C SER A 256 -35.02 20.79 -13.22
N GLY A 257 -35.87 19.96 -13.70
CA GLY A 257 -36.94 19.44 -12.84
C GLY A 257 -37.10 17.92 -12.78
N VAL A 258 -36.81 17.24 -13.85
CA VAL A 258 -37.02 15.78 -13.99
C VAL A 258 -35.88 15.18 -14.81
N ALA A 259 -35.57 13.92 -14.54
CA ALA A 259 -34.51 13.18 -15.21
C ALA A 259 -34.62 13.22 -16.75
N VAL A 260 -33.48 13.33 -17.40
CA VAL A 260 -33.35 13.40 -18.86
C VAL A 260 -32.54 12.21 -19.39
N THR A 261 -32.96 11.72 -20.57
CA THR A 261 -32.16 10.80 -21.38
C THR A 261 -31.51 11.56 -22.54
N LEU A 262 -30.22 11.62 -22.62
CA LEU A 262 -29.46 12.26 -23.69
C LEU A 262 -28.65 11.21 -24.47
N ASN A 263 -28.93 11.09 -25.78
CA ASN A 263 -28.17 10.26 -26.70
C ASN A 263 -27.44 11.17 -27.71
N ASN A 264 -26.15 11.30 -27.58
CA ASN A 264 -25.35 12.13 -28.47
C ASN A 264 -24.42 11.30 -29.36
N SER A 265 -24.56 11.48 -30.67
CA SER A 265 -23.60 10.96 -31.66
C SER A 265 -22.93 12.10 -32.44
N GLY A 266 -23.38 13.35 -32.28
CA GLY A 266 -22.89 14.56 -32.92
C GLY A 266 -22.11 15.44 -31.96
N SER A 267 -22.26 16.75 -32.09
CA SER A 267 -21.61 17.72 -31.20
C SER A 267 -22.61 18.41 -30.30
N ILE A 268 -22.30 18.47 -28.99
CA ILE A 268 -23.05 19.30 -28.04
C ILE A 268 -22.04 20.21 -27.36
N SER A 269 -22.28 21.53 -27.32
CA SER A 269 -21.33 22.48 -26.79
C SER A 269 -21.95 23.67 -26.08
N ALA A 270 -21.29 24.12 -25.01
CA ALA A 270 -21.48 25.42 -24.40
C ALA A 270 -20.20 26.26 -24.50
N THR A 271 -20.34 27.55 -24.82
CA THR A 271 -19.17 28.38 -25.20
C THR A 271 -18.69 29.34 -24.11
N THR A 272 -19.49 29.62 -23.08
CA THR A 272 -19.06 30.47 -21.97
C THR A 272 -18.13 29.71 -21.00
N ALA A 273 -17.28 30.41 -20.30
CA ALA A 273 -16.37 29.83 -19.30
C ALA A 273 -17.10 29.06 -18.17
N GLY A 274 -18.31 29.49 -17.80
CA GLY A 274 -19.20 28.81 -16.83
C GLY A 274 -20.15 27.79 -17.43
N GLY A 275 -20.11 27.57 -18.75
CA GLY A 275 -21.10 26.76 -19.47
C GLY A 275 -20.86 25.25 -19.37
N ALA A 276 -21.94 24.48 -19.50
CA ALA A 276 -21.90 23.02 -19.52
C ALA A 276 -22.40 22.46 -20.86
N GLY A 277 -21.71 21.46 -21.42
CA GLY A 277 -22.22 20.77 -22.61
C GLY A 277 -23.62 20.17 -22.35
N ALA A 278 -23.72 19.45 -21.22
CA ALA A 278 -25.02 19.00 -20.68
C ALA A 278 -25.06 19.32 -19.17
N ASP A 279 -26.15 19.98 -18.74
CA ASP A 279 -26.44 20.37 -17.37
C ASP A 279 -27.80 19.78 -16.94
N ILE A 280 -27.78 18.74 -16.10
CA ILE A 280 -28.99 17.96 -15.76
C ILE A 280 -29.18 17.98 -14.25
N GLU A 281 -30.11 18.82 -13.75
CA GLU A 281 -30.26 19.02 -12.29
C GLU A 281 -31.04 17.93 -11.54
N ALA A 282 -31.70 17.02 -12.23
CA ALA A 282 -32.51 15.96 -11.61
C ALA A 282 -31.97 14.53 -11.85
N GLY A 283 -30.73 14.42 -12.28
CA GLY A 283 -30.14 13.16 -12.67
C GLY A 283 -30.63 12.63 -14.01
N GLY A 284 -30.34 11.39 -14.32
CA GLY A 284 -30.73 10.75 -15.56
C GLY A 284 -29.63 9.99 -16.27
N SER A 285 -29.73 9.85 -17.57
CA SER A 285 -28.82 9.05 -18.37
C SER A 285 -28.25 9.82 -19.57
N ILE A 286 -26.94 9.86 -19.69
CA ILE A 286 -26.24 10.42 -20.84
C ILE A 286 -25.43 9.32 -21.52
N THR A 287 -25.68 9.14 -22.82
CA THR A 287 -24.88 8.28 -23.69
C THR A 287 -24.23 9.13 -24.77
N ASN A 288 -22.93 9.29 -24.70
CA ASN A 288 -22.14 9.93 -25.76
C ASN A 288 -21.51 8.82 -26.62
N ASN A 289 -22.08 8.62 -27.80
CA ASN A 289 -21.71 7.55 -28.70
C ASN A 289 -20.32 7.76 -29.34
N ALA A 290 -19.82 6.74 -30.01
CA ALA A 290 -18.55 6.84 -30.77
C ALA A 290 -18.60 7.99 -31.81
N GLY A 291 -17.60 8.84 -31.80
CA GLY A 291 -17.56 10.06 -32.63
C GLY A 291 -18.36 11.25 -32.07
N GLY A 292 -19.19 11.04 -31.06
CA GLY A 292 -19.88 12.11 -30.35
C GLY A 292 -18.95 12.98 -29.49
N SER A 293 -19.27 14.27 -29.42
CA SER A 293 -18.53 15.23 -28.60
C SER A 293 -19.48 15.98 -27.67
N ILE A 294 -19.16 16.09 -26.40
CA ILE A 294 -19.87 16.94 -25.44
C ILE A 294 -18.81 17.85 -24.77
N SER A 295 -19.00 19.17 -24.88
CA SER A 295 -18.00 20.10 -24.35
C SER A 295 -18.65 21.33 -23.70
N GLY A 296 -18.03 21.82 -22.62
CA GLY A 296 -18.41 23.08 -21.97
C GLY A 296 -17.19 23.79 -21.39
N GLY A 297 -17.33 25.05 -21.04
CA GLY A 297 -16.26 25.79 -20.40
C GLY A 297 -15.99 25.29 -18.97
N ALA A 298 -17.03 25.16 -18.16
CA ALA A 298 -16.93 24.62 -16.80
C ALA A 298 -17.05 23.08 -16.81
N PHE A 299 -18.08 22.56 -17.44
CA PHE A 299 -18.35 21.11 -17.41
C PHE A 299 -18.63 20.58 -18.82
N GLY A 300 -18.02 19.43 -19.16
CA GLY A 300 -18.51 18.66 -20.29
C GLY A 300 -19.92 18.15 -19.97
N VAL A 301 -20.05 17.43 -18.86
CA VAL A 301 -21.31 16.96 -18.29
C VAL A 301 -21.38 17.35 -16.82
N PHE A 302 -22.47 17.97 -16.41
CA PHE A 302 -22.80 18.29 -15.03
C PHE A 302 -24.13 17.70 -14.66
N MET A 303 -24.22 16.89 -13.60
CA MET A 303 -25.48 16.28 -13.15
C MET A 303 -25.62 16.38 -11.63
N THR A 304 -26.78 16.87 -11.19
CA THR A 304 -27.11 17.00 -9.76
C THR A 304 -28.38 16.19 -9.42
N GLY A 305 -28.78 16.17 -8.18
CA GLY A 305 -30.12 15.86 -7.70
C GLY A 305 -30.64 14.42 -7.81
N GLY A 306 -29.96 13.47 -8.39
CA GLY A 306 -30.47 12.10 -8.50
C GLY A 306 -29.43 11.10 -9.01
N ALA A 307 -29.83 9.82 -9.07
CA ALA A 307 -28.97 8.79 -9.64
C ALA A 307 -28.62 9.12 -11.09
N SER A 308 -27.34 9.24 -11.37
CA SER A 308 -26.81 9.68 -12.65
C SER A 308 -25.98 8.59 -13.30
N THR A 309 -26.15 8.44 -14.62
CA THR A 309 -25.36 7.49 -15.41
C THR A 309 -24.82 8.19 -16.65
N VAL A 310 -23.50 8.12 -16.84
CA VAL A 310 -22.83 8.62 -18.04
C VAL A 310 -22.08 7.48 -18.71
N THR A 311 -22.39 7.21 -19.96
CA THR A 311 -21.66 6.28 -20.81
C THR A 311 -21.00 7.06 -21.93
N ASN A 312 -19.68 7.10 -21.95
CA ASN A 312 -18.91 7.80 -22.97
C ASN A 312 -18.20 6.81 -23.90
N ALA A 313 -18.50 6.88 -25.19
CA ALA A 313 -17.76 6.21 -26.25
C ALA A 313 -17.09 7.21 -27.23
N GLY A 314 -17.30 8.52 -27.02
CA GLY A 314 -16.72 9.61 -27.79
C GLY A 314 -15.75 10.46 -26.95
N SER A 315 -15.92 11.77 -27.00
CA SER A 315 -15.15 12.70 -26.18
C SER A 315 -16.07 13.57 -25.30
N ILE A 316 -15.67 13.76 -24.05
CA ILE A 316 -16.29 14.71 -23.12
C ILE A 316 -15.20 15.60 -22.56
N SER A 317 -15.42 16.95 -22.58
CA SER A 317 -14.39 17.88 -22.13
C SER A 317 -14.97 19.14 -21.47
N GLY A 318 -14.23 19.72 -20.50
CA GLY A 318 -14.58 20.93 -19.79
C GLY A 318 -13.44 21.33 -18.82
N SER A 319 -13.72 22.25 -17.90
CA SER A 319 -12.86 22.40 -16.72
C SER A 319 -12.94 21.12 -15.87
N HIS A 320 -14.15 20.57 -15.70
CA HIS A 320 -14.37 19.19 -15.30
C HIS A 320 -14.99 18.42 -16.49
N GLY A 321 -14.41 17.28 -16.86
CA GLY A 321 -14.96 16.48 -17.95
C GLY A 321 -16.37 16.01 -17.62
N VAL A 322 -16.54 15.23 -16.56
CA VAL A 322 -17.82 14.79 -16.00
C VAL A 322 -17.87 15.10 -14.52
N ALA A 323 -18.94 15.76 -14.06
CA ALA A 323 -19.18 16.01 -12.65
C ALA A 323 -20.58 15.50 -12.24
N LEU A 324 -20.62 14.58 -11.26
CA LEU A 324 -21.85 14.00 -10.72
C LEU A 324 -21.95 14.34 -9.22
N GLU A 325 -22.73 15.37 -8.88
CA GLU A 325 -22.86 15.88 -7.51
C GLU A 325 -23.48 14.85 -6.54
N ALA A 326 -24.50 14.16 -6.94
CA ALA A 326 -25.20 13.17 -6.11
C ALA A 326 -24.58 11.76 -6.22
N GLY A 327 -23.38 11.63 -6.82
CA GLY A 327 -22.79 10.35 -7.13
C GLY A 327 -23.41 9.69 -8.37
N GLY A 328 -23.11 8.42 -8.57
CA GLY A 328 -23.62 7.68 -9.73
C GLY A 328 -22.56 6.86 -10.43
N THR A 329 -22.79 6.60 -11.73
CA THR A 329 -21.90 5.73 -12.50
C THR A 329 -21.40 6.42 -13.77
N VAL A 330 -20.10 6.38 -13.99
CA VAL A 330 -19.46 6.80 -15.24
C VAL A 330 -18.78 5.58 -15.88
N THR A 331 -19.12 5.29 -17.12
CA THR A 331 -18.46 4.27 -17.94
C THR A 331 -17.78 4.96 -19.13
N ASN A 332 -16.46 4.94 -19.18
CA ASN A 332 -15.67 5.45 -20.29
C ASN A 332 -15.19 4.28 -21.14
N THR A 333 -15.73 4.09 -22.34
CA THR A 333 -15.47 2.89 -23.14
C THR A 333 -14.11 2.94 -23.85
N THR A 334 -13.72 1.84 -24.48
CA THR A 334 -12.43 1.72 -25.20
C THR A 334 -12.30 2.80 -26.28
N GLY A 335 -11.17 3.50 -26.26
CA GLY A 335 -10.88 4.59 -27.19
C GLY A 335 -11.54 5.93 -26.88
N ALA A 336 -12.48 5.96 -25.92
CA ALA A 336 -13.13 7.19 -25.48
C ALA A 336 -12.26 8.04 -24.57
N ILE A 337 -12.50 9.35 -24.55
CA ILE A 337 -11.75 10.32 -23.79
C ILE A 337 -12.70 11.15 -22.91
N ILE A 338 -12.38 11.22 -21.61
CA ILE A 338 -12.94 12.22 -20.70
C ILE A 338 -11.79 13.11 -20.23
N SER A 339 -11.87 14.40 -20.47
CA SER A 339 -10.80 15.33 -20.11
C SER A 339 -11.32 16.57 -19.38
N GLY A 340 -10.61 16.95 -18.32
CA GLY A 340 -10.84 18.18 -17.57
C GLY A 340 -9.57 19.01 -17.43
N GLN A 341 -9.72 20.33 -17.40
CA GLN A 341 -8.62 21.22 -17.04
C GLN A 341 -8.30 21.13 -15.54
N SER A 342 -9.30 20.87 -14.70
CA SER A 342 -9.18 20.52 -13.29
C SER A 342 -9.23 19.01 -13.14
N SER A 343 -10.41 18.39 -13.17
CA SER A 343 -10.58 16.95 -13.00
C SER A 343 -11.23 16.30 -14.23
N GLY A 344 -10.75 15.10 -14.59
CA GLY A 344 -11.40 14.32 -15.66
C GLY A 344 -12.80 13.91 -15.27
N VAL A 345 -12.94 13.23 -14.12
CA VAL A 345 -14.22 12.82 -13.52
C VAL A 345 -14.26 13.25 -12.06
N MET A 346 -15.36 13.87 -11.64
CA MET A 346 -15.60 14.31 -10.26
C MET A 346 -16.92 13.74 -9.73
N PHE A 347 -16.90 13.22 -8.48
CA PHE A 347 -18.08 12.87 -7.69
C PHE A 347 -18.00 13.61 -6.36
N ASN A 348 -18.95 14.49 -6.07
CA ASN A 348 -18.84 15.39 -4.93
C ASN A 348 -19.54 14.86 -3.67
N VAL A 349 -20.87 14.85 -3.61
CA VAL A 349 -21.63 14.54 -2.38
C VAL A 349 -21.94 13.06 -2.22
N GLY A 350 -22.15 12.36 -3.32
CA GLY A 350 -22.53 10.94 -3.33
C GLY A 350 -21.41 10.01 -3.79
N ALA A 351 -21.44 8.77 -3.31
CA ALA A 351 -20.46 7.77 -3.71
C ALA A 351 -20.44 7.57 -5.24
N GLY A 352 -19.24 7.55 -5.80
CA GLY A 352 -19.02 7.43 -7.24
C GLY A 352 -18.55 6.05 -7.69
N THR A 353 -18.97 5.66 -8.88
CA THR A 353 -18.41 4.48 -9.56
C THR A 353 -17.91 4.87 -10.93
N LEU A 354 -16.62 4.68 -11.16
CA LEU A 354 -16.00 4.83 -12.48
C LEU A 354 -15.53 3.49 -13.02
N VAL A 355 -15.94 3.18 -14.24
CA VAL A 355 -15.39 2.05 -15.01
C VAL A 355 -14.71 2.63 -16.26
N ASN A 356 -13.39 2.62 -16.29
CA ASN A 356 -12.61 3.19 -17.38
C ASN A 356 -11.98 2.10 -18.25
N TYR A 357 -12.32 2.09 -19.52
CA TYR A 357 -11.68 1.30 -20.59
C TYR A 357 -10.92 2.21 -21.58
N GLY A 358 -11.06 3.53 -21.48
CA GLY A 358 -10.46 4.54 -22.34
C GLY A 358 -9.43 5.40 -21.62
N SER A 359 -9.51 6.70 -21.82
CA SER A 359 -8.63 7.67 -21.19
C SER A 359 -9.42 8.67 -20.35
N VAL A 360 -9.00 8.88 -19.09
CA VAL A 360 -9.50 9.92 -18.18
C VAL A 360 -8.35 10.82 -17.80
N ILE A 361 -8.48 12.12 -18.06
CA ILE A 361 -7.39 13.10 -17.94
C ILE A 361 -7.84 14.30 -17.13
N GLY A 362 -7.09 14.64 -16.06
CA GLY A 362 -7.17 15.91 -15.35
C GLY A 362 -5.84 16.65 -15.49
N THR A 363 -5.82 17.79 -16.18
CA THR A 363 -4.53 18.44 -16.47
C THR A 363 -4.06 19.39 -15.36
N GLY A 364 -4.96 19.86 -14.50
CA GLY A 364 -4.64 20.78 -13.40
C GLY A 364 -4.59 20.10 -12.03
N ASP A 365 -5.45 19.13 -11.78
CA ASP A 365 -5.56 18.45 -10.49
C ASP A 365 -5.62 16.92 -10.65
N SER A 366 -6.79 16.32 -10.52
CA SER A 366 -6.94 14.86 -10.46
C SER A 366 -7.52 14.28 -11.75
N GLY A 367 -7.04 13.10 -12.18
CA GLY A 367 -7.74 12.35 -13.21
C GLY A 367 -9.14 12.01 -12.76
N VAL A 368 -9.27 11.48 -11.54
CA VAL A 368 -10.53 11.14 -10.87
C VAL A 368 -10.51 11.74 -9.47
N ASP A 369 -11.60 12.42 -9.11
CA ASP A 369 -11.81 13.04 -7.80
C ASP A 369 -13.14 12.56 -7.20
N ILE A 370 -13.14 11.90 -6.03
CA ILE A 370 -14.33 11.36 -5.37
C ILE A 370 -14.34 11.80 -3.91
N GLU A 371 -15.27 12.69 -3.54
CA GLU A 371 -15.33 13.26 -2.19
C GLU A 371 -16.14 12.45 -1.17
N ALA A 372 -16.90 11.46 -1.60
CA ALA A 372 -17.73 10.63 -0.71
C ALA A 372 -17.37 9.14 -0.72
N GLY A 373 -16.15 8.81 -1.18
CA GLY A 373 -15.72 7.43 -1.38
C GLY A 373 -16.38 6.77 -2.59
N GLY A 374 -16.01 5.54 -2.89
CA GLY A 374 -16.57 4.84 -4.03
C GLY A 374 -15.61 3.86 -4.71
N ASN A 375 -15.90 3.54 -5.96
CA ASN A 375 -15.19 2.51 -6.70
C ASN A 375 -14.61 3.02 -8.02
N VAL A 376 -13.35 2.76 -8.28
CA VAL A 376 -12.71 2.99 -9.58
C VAL A 376 -12.14 1.68 -10.13
N THR A 377 -12.56 1.34 -11.32
CA THR A 377 -11.97 0.24 -12.10
C THR A 377 -11.31 0.83 -13.35
N ASN A 378 -10.00 0.72 -13.42
CA ASN A 378 -9.22 1.09 -14.60
C ASN A 378 -8.78 -0.19 -15.32
N ALA A 379 -9.40 -0.47 -16.46
CA ALA A 379 -9.23 -1.71 -17.18
C ALA A 379 -7.86 -1.83 -17.88
N ALA A 380 -7.54 -3.00 -18.39
CA ALA A 380 -6.31 -3.21 -19.17
C ALA A 380 -6.27 -2.26 -20.39
N ALA A 381 -5.09 -1.68 -20.66
CA ALA A 381 -4.84 -0.67 -21.68
C ALA A 381 -5.55 0.69 -21.47
N ALA A 382 -6.39 0.85 -20.45
CA ALA A 382 -6.96 2.13 -20.08
C ALA A 382 -5.96 3.02 -19.32
N SER A 383 -6.20 4.32 -19.34
CA SER A 383 -5.36 5.28 -18.63
C SER A 383 -6.17 6.25 -17.78
N ILE A 384 -5.67 6.55 -16.59
CA ILE A 384 -6.12 7.64 -15.74
C ILE A 384 -4.91 8.49 -15.42
N SER A 385 -4.98 9.79 -15.72
CA SER A 385 -3.88 10.70 -15.45
C SER A 385 -4.36 12.00 -14.81
N GLY A 386 -3.65 12.44 -13.78
CA GLY A 386 -3.84 13.75 -13.14
C GLY A 386 -2.52 14.44 -12.93
N ASN A 387 -2.55 15.75 -12.69
CA ASN A 387 -1.34 16.49 -12.33
C ASN A 387 -0.98 16.25 -10.86
N ALA A 388 -1.94 16.43 -9.94
CA ALA A 388 -1.74 16.17 -8.52
C ALA A 388 -1.96 14.68 -8.20
N PHE A 389 -3.13 14.14 -8.51
CA PHE A 389 -3.46 12.75 -8.30
C PHE A 389 -3.96 12.08 -9.60
N GLY A 390 -3.52 10.84 -9.85
CA GLY A 390 -4.21 10.00 -10.81
C GLY A 390 -5.65 9.76 -10.34
N ILE A 391 -5.82 9.24 -9.12
CA ILE A 391 -7.10 9.05 -8.42
C ILE A 391 -6.99 9.63 -7.02
N PHE A 392 -7.94 10.46 -6.63
CA PHE A 392 -8.07 11.05 -5.30
C PHE A 392 -9.44 10.74 -4.72
N MET A 393 -9.50 10.20 -3.49
CA MET A 393 -10.74 9.89 -2.79
C MET A 393 -10.70 10.36 -1.35
N THR A 394 -11.76 11.06 -0.92
CA THR A 394 -11.95 11.56 0.46
C THR A 394 -13.32 11.14 1.00
N GLY A 395 -13.63 11.50 2.21
CA GLY A 395 -14.97 11.43 2.82
C GLY A 395 -15.55 10.04 3.06
N GLY A 396 -15.07 9.02 2.38
CA GLY A 396 -15.53 7.63 2.54
C GLY A 396 -14.48 6.64 2.03
N THR A 397 -14.64 5.36 2.40
CA THR A 397 -13.71 4.32 1.97
C THR A 397 -13.70 4.16 0.46
N GLY A 398 -12.51 4.07 -0.11
CA GLY A 398 -12.30 3.90 -1.55
C GLY A 398 -11.89 2.48 -1.94
N THR A 399 -12.32 2.06 -3.12
CA THR A 399 -11.82 0.83 -3.74
C THR A 399 -11.29 1.14 -5.14
N VAL A 400 -10.03 0.83 -5.39
CA VAL A 400 -9.39 0.99 -6.70
C VAL A 400 -8.91 -0.35 -7.22
N THR A 401 -9.34 -0.71 -8.41
CA THR A 401 -8.83 -1.86 -9.15
C THR A 401 -8.18 -1.35 -10.43
N ASN A 402 -6.86 -1.50 -10.52
CA ASN A 402 -6.08 -1.05 -11.68
C ASN A 402 -5.49 -2.22 -12.46
N SER A 403 -5.84 -2.34 -13.71
CA SER A 403 -5.22 -3.24 -14.69
C SER A 403 -4.53 -2.46 -15.81
N GLY A 404 -4.73 -1.14 -15.89
CA GLY A 404 -4.17 -0.21 -16.87
C GLY A 404 -3.06 0.66 -16.29
N SER A 405 -3.01 1.91 -16.71
CA SER A 405 -2.04 2.90 -16.23
C SER A 405 -2.72 3.97 -15.38
N ILE A 406 -2.15 4.28 -14.21
CA ILE A 406 -2.52 5.42 -13.38
C ILE A 406 -1.28 6.28 -13.18
N THR A 407 -1.38 7.60 -13.45
CA THR A 407 -0.25 8.52 -13.34
C THR A 407 -0.65 9.83 -12.66
N GLY A 408 0.29 10.43 -11.89
CA GLY A 408 0.11 11.71 -11.20
C GLY A 408 1.34 12.09 -10.40
N SER A 409 1.28 13.21 -9.68
CA SER A 409 2.26 13.43 -8.61
C SER A 409 2.10 12.37 -7.53
N HIS A 410 0.86 12.09 -7.15
CA HIS A 410 0.46 10.89 -6.44
C HIS A 410 -0.36 9.99 -7.38
N GLY A 411 -0.04 8.70 -7.45
CA GLY A 411 -0.79 7.78 -8.31
C GLY A 411 -2.22 7.58 -7.81
N VAL A 412 -2.39 7.06 -6.60
CA VAL A 412 -3.68 6.86 -5.93
C VAL A 412 -3.61 7.40 -4.51
N GLY A 413 -4.55 8.26 -4.13
CA GLY A 413 -4.71 8.79 -2.78
C GLY A 413 -6.09 8.40 -2.20
N LEU A 414 -6.12 7.65 -1.10
CA LEU A 414 -7.32 7.28 -0.35
C LEU A 414 -7.26 7.87 1.05
N MET A 415 -7.84 9.08 1.24
CA MET A 415 -7.71 9.85 2.48
C MET A 415 -8.59 9.31 3.64
N ALA A 416 -9.57 8.50 3.36
CA ALA A 416 -10.40 7.82 4.35
C ALA A 416 -10.15 6.30 4.41
N GLY A 417 -8.98 5.85 3.93
CA GLY A 417 -8.63 4.44 3.85
C GLY A 417 -9.36 3.70 2.73
N GLY A 418 -9.27 2.38 2.76
CA GLY A 418 -9.88 1.53 1.75
C GLY A 418 -8.93 0.50 1.15
N SER A 419 -9.12 0.17 -0.12
CA SER A 419 -8.33 -0.87 -0.76
C SER A 419 -7.88 -0.51 -2.17
N VAL A 420 -6.64 -0.85 -2.49
CA VAL A 420 -6.07 -0.76 -3.84
C VAL A 420 -5.62 -2.15 -4.30
N THR A 421 -6.09 -2.57 -5.45
CA THR A 421 -5.60 -3.77 -6.14
C THR A 421 -4.98 -3.35 -7.46
N ASN A 422 -3.67 -3.50 -7.58
CA ASN A 422 -2.94 -3.28 -8.82
C ASN A 422 -2.67 -4.63 -9.50
N ALA A 423 -3.37 -4.92 -10.58
CA ALA A 423 -3.32 -6.22 -11.26
C ALA A 423 -1.99 -6.44 -12.00
N VAL A 424 -1.78 -7.64 -12.56
CA VAL A 424 -0.51 -8.03 -13.22
C VAL A 424 -0.10 -7.07 -14.34
N SER A 425 -1.06 -6.58 -15.14
CA SER A 425 -0.80 -5.59 -16.19
C SER A 425 -0.85 -4.14 -15.69
N GLY A 426 -1.24 -3.93 -14.43
CA GLY A 426 -1.43 -2.62 -13.85
C GLY A 426 -0.11 -1.90 -13.55
N SER A 427 -0.07 -0.63 -13.88
CA SER A 427 1.03 0.28 -13.55
C SER A 427 0.49 1.50 -12.81
N ILE A 428 1.09 1.81 -11.67
CA ILE A 428 0.87 3.06 -10.94
C ILE A 428 2.21 3.79 -10.90
N SER A 429 2.29 4.92 -11.59
CA SER A 429 3.53 5.69 -11.68
C SER A 429 3.33 7.11 -11.17
N ALA A 430 4.19 7.55 -10.26
CA ALA A 430 4.06 8.83 -9.60
C ALA A 430 5.39 9.62 -9.57
N SER A 431 5.29 10.93 -9.59
CA SER A 431 6.47 11.78 -9.38
C SER A 431 6.80 11.98 -7.89
N LEU A 432 5.83 11.77 -6.98
CA LEU A 432 6.02 11.81 -5.53
C LEU A 432 5.75 10.45 -4.91
N THR A 433 4.47 10.06 -4.73
CA THR A 433 4.10 8.81 -4.05
C THR A 433 3.17 7.96 -4.89
N GLY A 434 3.48 6.66 -5.04
CA GLY A 434 2.68 5.75 -5.85
C GLY A 434 1.26 5.57 -5.31
N VAL A 435 1.12 5.11 -4.06
CA VAL A 435 -0.16 4.93 -3.36
C VAL A 435 -0.08 5.52 -1.96
N VAL A 436 -1.05 6.36 -1.60
CA VAL A 436 -1.16 6.99 -0.28
C VAL A 436 -2.46 6.58 0.40
N PHE A 437 -2.38 6.15 1.65
CA PHE A 437 -3.51 6.03 2.56
C PHE A 437 -3.28 6.93 3.76
N SER A 438 -4.18 7.90 3.98
CA SER A 438 -4.17 8.69 5.19
C SER A 438 -5.48 8.49 5.99
N GLY A 439 -5.61 9.00 7.16
CA GLY A 439 -6.86 8.97 7.94
C GLY A 439 -7.26 7.63 8.58
N VAL A 440 -7.15 6.52 7.89
CA VAL A 440 -7.47 5.16 8.39
C VAL A 440 -6.55 4.11 7.73
N ALA A 441 -6.43 2.94 8.37
CA ALA A 441 -5.65 1.82 7.84
C ALA A 441 -6.05 1.44 6.40
N GLY A 442 -5.05 1.27 5.54
CA GLY A 442 -5.23 0.91 4.14
C GLY A 442 -4.82 -0.53 3.82
N THR A 443 -5.37 -1.06 2.75
CA THR A 443 -4.99 -2.37 2.21
C THR A 443 -4.55 -2.25 0.76
N LEU A 444 -3.33 -2.67 0.47
CA LEU A 444 -2.79 -2.72 -0.89
C LEU A 444 -2.46 -4.16 -1.27
N THR A 445 -2.95 -4.58 -2.43
CA THR A 445 -2.54 -5.83 -3.08
C THR A 445 -1.94 -5.51 -4.45
N ASN A 446 -0.65 -5.72 -4.60
CA ASN A 446 0.07 -5.45 -5.84
C ASN A 446 0.47 -6.75 -6.56
N PHE A 447 0.07 -6.89 -7.81
CA PHE A 447 0.52 -7.91 -8.75
C PHE A 447 1.30 -7.30 -9.93
N GLY A 448 1.29 -5.97 -10.08
CA GLY A 448 1.89 -5.21 -11.16
C GLY A 448 3.06 -4.34 -10.69
N ILE A 449 3.13 -3.14 -11.22
CA ILE A 449 4.21 -2.20 -10.93
C ILE A 449 3.65 -0.99 -10.20
N ILE A 450 4.28 -0.62 -9.09
CA ILE A 450 4.08 0.65 -8.41
C ILE A 450 5.43 1.35 -8.31
N SER A 451 5.54 2.55 -8.87
CA SER A 451 6.79 3.29 -8.90
C SER A 451 6.60 4.76 -8.54
N ALA A 452 7.48 5.29 -7.72
CA ALA A 452 7.56 6.71 -7.39
C ALA A 452 8.99 7.22 -7.53
N THR A 453 9.18 8.37 -8.15
CA THR A 453 10.52 8.93 -8.41
C THR A 453 10.93 9.98 -7.39
N GLY A 454 10.01 10.49 -6.58
CA GLY A 454 10.24 11.54 -5.58
C GLY A 454 10.30 11.05 -4.15
N ASP A 455 9.40 10.20 -3.71
CA ASP A 455 9.29 9.76 -2.32
C ASP A 455 9.00 8.26 -2.21
N SER A 456 7.82 7.86 -1.79
CA SER A 456 7.49 6.47 -1.44
C SER A 456 6.74 5.75 -2.55
N GLY A 457 7.07 4.47 -2.81
CA GLY A 457 6.21 3.60 -3.62
C GLY A 457 4.82 3.48 -3.00
N VAL A 458 4.77 3.21 -1.69
CA VAL A 458 3.55 3.12 -0.89
C VAL A 458 3.75 3.85 0.44
N ASP A 459 2.77 4.67 0.82
CA ASP A 459 2.73 5.39 2.09
C ASP A 459 1.39 5.15 2.80
N ILE A 460 1.43 4.61 4.03
CA ILE A 460 0.23 4.35 4.84
C ILE A 460 0.42 4.95 6.23
N GLU A 461 -0.35 6.00 6.54
CA GLU A 461 -0.15 6.83 7.75
C GLU A 461 -0.80 6.26 9.03
N HIS A 462 -1.69 5.27 8.95
CA HIS A 462 -2.41 4.73 10.11
C HIS A 462 -2.28 3.20 10.23
N GLY A 463 -1.12 2.66 9.81
CA GLY A 463 -0.92 1.22 9.74
C GLY A 463 -1.75 0.59 8.62
N GLY A 464 -1.66 -0.72 8.47
CA GLY A 464 -2.40 -1.42 7.41
C GLY A 464 -1.63 -2.58 6.81
N THR A 465 -2.09 -3.03 5.67
CA THR A 465 -1.55 -4.24 5.04
C THR A 465 -1.10 -3.98 3.61
N VAL A 466 0.13 -4.39 3.30
CA VAL A 466 0.67 -4.39 1.93
C VAL A 466 1.05 -5.81 1.54
N THR A 467 0.47 -6.30 0.46
CA THR A 467 0.84 -7.56 -0.17
C THR A 467 1.44 -7.28 -1.55
N ASN A 468 2.71 -7.55 -1.70
CA ASN A 468 3.43 -7.46 -2.98
C ASN A 468 3.67 -8.87 -3.51
N ASN A 469 2.93 -9.27 -4.52
CA ASN A 469 2.89 -10.65 -5.02
C ASN A 469 4.12 -11.01 -5.87
N ALA A 470 4.28 -12.30 -6.18
CA ALA A 470 5.37 -12.78 -7.01
C ALA A 470 5.35 -12.11 -8.40
N GLY A 471 6.51 -11.65 -8.85
CA GLY A 471 6.67 -10.90 -10.09
C GLY A 471 6.30 -9.42 -10.03
N ALA A 472 5.63 -8.99 -8.96
CA ALA A 472 5.29 -7.59 -8.76
C ALA A 472 6.47 -6.75 -8.23
N SER A 473 6.41 -5.45 -8.46
CA SER A 473 7.41 -4.52 -7.94
C SER A 473 6.79 -3.29 -7.29
N ILE A 474 7.38 -2.86 -6.18
CA ILE A 474 7.11 -1.60 -5.52
C ILE A 474 8.42 -0.85 -5.37
N SER A 475 8.50 0.37 -5.87
CA SER A 475 9.71 1.18 -5.77
C SER A 475 9.41 2.64 -5.44
N GLY A 476 10.22 3.22 -4.57
CA GLY A 476 10.21 4.64 -4.27
C GLY A 476 11.64 5.17 -4.11
N LYS A 477 11.82 6.47 -4.21
CA LYS A 477 13.15 7.07 -4.03
C LYS A 477 13.58 7.05 -2.57
N ALA A 478 12.69 7.47 -1.65
CA ALA A 478 12.96 7.45 -0.21
C ALA A 478 12.60 6.09 0.39
N PHE A 479 11.39 5.62 0.16
CA PHE A 479 10.91 4.34 0.69
C PHE A 479 10.25 3.51 -0.40
N GLY A 480 10.55 2.21 -0.43
CA GLY A 480 9.70 1.27 -1.16
C GLY A 480 8.30 1.26 -0.56
N ILE A 481 8.23 0.95 0.76
CA ILE A 481 7.01 0.99 1.57
C ILE A 481 7.29 1.73 2.86
N PHE A 482 6.41 2.67 3.22
CA PHE A 482 6.46 3.45 4.45
C PHE A 482 5.13 3.32 5.21
N LEU A 483 5.15 2.78 6.43
CA LEU A 483 3.99 2.63 7.29
C LEU A 483 4.22 3.33 8.64
N THR A 484 3.28 4.19 9.02
CA THR A 484 3.33 4.97 10.27
C THR A 484 2.02 4.88 11.04
N GLY A 485 1.95 5.46 12.22
CA GLY A 485 0.73 5.69 13.00
C GLY A 485 0.01 4.46 13.55
N GLY A 486 0.38 3.26 13.12
CA GLY A 486 -0.20 2.00 13.56
C GLY A 486 0.63 0.81 13.11
N LEU A 487 0.35 -0.38 13.66
CA LEU A 487 1.07 -1.60 13.28
C LEU A 487 0.91 -1.88 11.79
N GLY A 488 2.03 -2.12 11.13
CA GLY A 488 2.09 -2.47 9.72
C GLY A 488 2.21 -3.98 9.48
N THR A 489 1.59 -4.46 8.42
CA THR A 489 1.81 -5.83 7.93
C THR A 489 2.27 -5.78 6.48
N VAL A 490 3.43 -6.32 6.20
CA VAL A 490 3.99 -6.40 4.84
C VAL A 490 4.25 -7.85 4.48
N MET A 491 3.66 -8.30 3.39
CA MET A 491 3.91 -9.61 2.77
C MET A 491 4.54 -9.38 1.40
N ASN A 492 5.82 -9.69 1.26
CA ASN A 492 6.54 -9.55 0.01
C ASN A 492 6.88 -10.90 -0.60
N ALA A 493 6.39 -11.16 -1.80
CA ALA A 493 6.79 -12.27 -2.65
C ALA A 493 7.44 -11.78 -3.97
N GLY A 494 7.48 -10.46 -4.21
CA GLY A 494 8.06 -9.80 -5.37
C GLY A 494 9.33 -9.01 -5.02
N SER A 495 9.41 -7.79 -5.53
CA SER A 495 10.54 -6.88 -5.33
C SER A 495 10.09 -5.58 -4.67
N ILE A 496 10.79 -5.14 -3.63
CA ILE A 496 10.59 -3.84 -2.99
C ILE A 496 11.92 -3.11 -2.95
N ALA A 497 11.95 -1.83 -3.38
CA ALA A 497 13.17 -1.03 -3.44
C ALA A 497 12.95 0.43 -3.02
N GLY A 498 13.96 1.02 -2.34
CA GLY A 498 13.96 2.43 -1.93
C GLY A 498 15.31 2.84 -1.36
N ALA A 499 15.44 4.07 -0.84
CA ALA A 499 16.57 4.36 0.04
C ALA A 499 16.46 3.52 1.32
N ARG A 500 15.24 3.35 1.84
CA ARG A 500 14.84 2.25 2.71
C ARG A 500 13.85 1.37 1.98
N GLY A 501 14.09 0.05 1.93
CA GLY A 501 13.17 -0.89 1.26
C GLY A 501 11.79 -0.86 1.91
N VAL A 502 11.70 -1.20 3.20
CA VAL A 502 10.48 -1.15 4.02
C VAL A 502 10.76 -0.42 5.33
N ALA A 503 9.89 0.50 5.71
CA ALA A 503 9.94 1.18 7.00
C ALA A 503 8.62 0.98 7.77
N LEU A 504 8.71 0.39 8.97
CA LEU A 504 7.60 0.14 9.91
C LEU A 504 7.79 1.02 11.14
N GLN A 505 7.39 2.30 11.09
CA GLN A 505 7.69 3.26 12.15
C GLN A 505 7.00 2.96 13.48
N ALA A 506 5.85 2.32 13.46
CA ALA A 506 5.13 1.90 14.66
C ALA A 506 5.32 0.41 15.00
N GLY A 507 6.27 -0.26 14.35
CA GLY A 507 6.45 -1.71 14.45
C GLY A 507 5.48 -2.51 13.58
N GLY A 508 5.35 -3.81 13.85
CA GLY A 508 4.46 -4.67 13.10
C GLY A 508 5.13 -5.94 12.57
N SER A 509 4.67 -6.47 11.46
CA SER A 509 5.17 -7.72 10.91
C SER A 509 5.56 -7.60 9.43
N LEU A 510 6.68 -8.23 9.09
CA LEU A 510 7.13 -8.35 7.71
C LEU A 510 7.47 -9.80 7.39
N THR A 511 6.92 -10.30 6.29
CA THR A 511 7.30 -11.59 5.71
C THR A 511 7.86 -11.36 4.31
N ASN A 512 9.11 -11.75 4.11
CA ASN A 512 9.78 -11.76 2.80
C ASN A 512 9.88 -13.21 2.32
N ALA A 513 9.11 -13.57 1.31
CA ALA A 513 8.97 -14.95 0.84
C ALA A 513 10.24 -15.45 0.10
N ALA A 514 10.29 -16.76 -0.15
CA ALA A 514 11.37 -17.36 -0.93
C ALA A 514 11.42 -16.77 -2.35
N GLY A 515 12.61 -16.38 -2.80
CA GLY A 515 12.82 -15.72 -4.09
C GLY A 515 12.45 -14.24 -4.13
N ALA A 516 11.86 -13.68 -3.08
CA ALA A 516 11.54 -12.26 -2.99
C ALA A 516 12.76 -11.41 -2.60
N PHE A 517 12.72 -10.13 -3.00
CA PHE A 517 13.79 -9.19 -2.74
C PHE A 517 13.29 -7.94 -2.04
N ILE A 518 14.01 -7.52 -1.00
CA ILE A 518 13.86 -6.19 -0.39
C ILE A 518 15.25 -5.54 -0.43
N SER A 519 15.35 -4.41 -1.10
CA SER A 519 16.61 -3.69 -1.23
C SER A 519 16.49 -2.26 -0.75
N GLY A 520 17.47 -1.83 0.03
CA GLY A 520 17.63 -0.46 0.46
C GLY A 520 18.98 0.12 0.04
N ILE A 521 19.06 1.44 -0.12
CA ILE A 521 20.34 2.13 -0.18
C ILE A 521 20.89 2.23 1.24
N ALA A 522 20.13 2.80 2.17
CA ALA A 522 20.50 2.98 3.57
C ALA A 522 20.09 1.80 4.46
N ALA A 523 18.94 1.20 4.21
CA ALA A 523 18.51 0.01 4.94
C ALA A 523 17.56 -0.85 4.10
N GLY A 524 17.69 -2.16 4.18
CA GLY A 524 16.68 -3.07 3.62
C GLY A 524 15.35 -2.89 4.33
N ILE A 525 15.38 -2.99 5.67
CA ILE A 525 14.22 -2.81 6.54
C ILE A 525 14.60 -1.89 7.69
N THR A 526 13.69 -0.99 8.06
CA THR A 526 13.76 -0.22 9.31
C THR A 526 12.48 -0.38 10.12
N SER A 527 12.60 -0.50 11.42
CA SER A 527 11.45 -0.44 12.32
C SER A 527 11.77 0.48 13.49
N GLY A 528 10.90 1.44 13.79
CA GLY A 528 11.02 2.34 14.93
C GLY A 528 9.94 2.07 15.97
N GLY A 529 10.09 2.63 17.16
CA GLY A 529 9.08 2.81 18.20
C GLY A 529 8.53 1.57 18.92
N SER A 530 8.14 0.53 18.22
CA SER A 530 7.58 -0.70 18.81
C SER A 530 8.21 -1.96 18.22
N ALA A 531 8.07 -3.08 18.93
CA ALA A 531 8.64 -4.35 18.52
C ALA A 531 8.15 -4.77 17.11
N ALA A 532 9.09 -5.25 16.31
CA ALA A 532 8.81 -5.77 14.98
C ALA A 532 9.13 -7.27 14.87
N THR A 533 8.35 -7.95 14.04
CA THR A 533 8.60 -9.35 13.68
C THR A 533 8.99 -9.42 12.21
N LEU A 534 10.17 -9.93 11.92
CA LEU A 534 10.67 -10.17 10.59
C LEU A 534 10.81 -11.66 10.32
N THR A 535 10.17 -12.17 9.29
CA THR A 535 10.42 -13.52 8.76
C THR A 535 10.96 -13.38 7.34
N ASN A 536 12.21 -13.76 7.14
CA ASN A 536 12.88 -13.72 5.85
C ASN A 536 13.12 -15.14 5.30
N SER A 537 12.61 -15.41 4.12
CA SER A 537 12.93 -16.60 3.31
C SER A 537 13.58 -16.22 1.96
N GLY A 538 13.66 -14.92 1.64
CA GLY A 538 14.26 -14.37 0.43
C GLY A 538 15.56 -13.61 0.70
N THR A 539 15.75 -12.51 0.04
CA THR A 539 16.93 -11.65 0.18
C THR A 539 16.53 -10.27 0.69
N ILE A 540 17.22 -9.81 1.73
CA ILE A 540 17.14 -8.45 2.25
C ILE A 540 18.53 -7.84 2.19
N SER A 541 18.69 -6.67 1.57
CA SER A 541 20.02 -6.08 1.39
C SER A 541 20.04 -4.56 1.54
N ALA A 542 21.16 -4.03 2.04
CA ALA A 542 21.52 -2.62 1.97
C ALA A 542 22.96 -2.46 1.48
N MET A 543 23.16 -1.71 0.41
CA MET A 543 24.36 -1.78 -0.40
C MET A 543 25.37 -0.63 -0.19
N THR A 544 24.97 0.48 0.46
CA THR A 544 25.86 1.62 0.66
C THR A 544 26.61 1.56 1.97
N ALA A 545 27.74 2.27 2.07
CA ALA A 545 28.48 2.42 3.31
C ALA A 545 27.56 2.92 4.43
N GLY A 546 27.55 2.22 5.57
CA GLY A 546 26.66 2.50 6.70
C GLY A 546 25.30 1.84 6.65
N GLY A 547 24.93 1.11 5.57
CA GLY A 547 23.62 0.49 5.42
C GLY A 547 23.43 -0.79 6.24
N SER A 548 22.22 -0.98 6.77
CA SER A 548 21.80 -2.16 7.53
C SER A 548 20.85 -3.04 6.72
N GLY A 549 21.06 -4.36 6.72
CA GLY A 549 20.09 -5.31 6.16
C GLY A 549 18.75 -5.18 6.87
N ALA A 550 18.73 -5.33 8.18
CA ALA A 550 17.59 -5.06 9.04
C ALA A 550 18.02 -4.19 10.23
N ASP A 551 17.30 -3.10 10.48
CA ASP A 551 17.50 -2.13 11.55
C ASP A 551 16.22 -1.99 12.37
N ILE A 552 16.17 -2.55 13.57
CA ILE A 552 14.99 -2.66 14.42
C ILE A 552 15.23 -1.90 15.72
N GLU A 553 14.62 -0.75 15.89
CA GLU A 553 14.84 0.13 17.05
C GLU A 553 13.93 -0.16 18.26
N GLY A 554 12.83 -0.88 18.08
CA GLY A 554 11.86 -1.19 19.14
C GLY A 554 12.02 -2.58 19.76
N GLY A 555 13.13 -3.29 19.47
CA GLY A 555 13.27 -4.71 19.80
C GLY A 555 12.40 -5.60 18.93
N GLY A 556 12.37 -6.90 19.21
CA GLY A 556 11.50 -7.83 18.50
C GLY A 556 12.15 -9.14 18.08
N SER A 557 11.63 -9.74 17.03
CA SER A 557 12.02 -11.07 16.57
C SER A 557 12.39 -11.08 15.09
N ILE A 558 13.54 -11.67 14.79
CA ILE A 558 14.00 -11.91 13.41
C ILE A 558 14.19 -13.41 13.19
N ILE A 559 13.54 -13.94 12.16
CA ILE A 559 13.71 -15.29 11.67
C ILE A 559 14.26 -15.22 10.25
N ASN A 560 15.50 -15.66 10.06
CA ASN A 560 16.13 -15.78 8.74
C ASN A 560 16.18 -17.26 8.37
N ASN A 561 15.29 -17.70 7.48
CA ASN A 561 15.10 -19.11 7.14
C ASN A 561 16.27 -19.69 6.32
N ALA A 562 16.31 -21.01 6.20
CA ALA A 562 17.31 -21.71 5.40
C ALA A 562 17.31 -21.23 3.94
N GLY A 563 18.49 -20.93 3.41
CA GLY A 563 18.65 -20.37 2.05
C GLY A 563 18.38 -18.87 1.92
N ALA A 564 17.82 -18.22 2.95
CA ALA A 564 17.61 -16.78 2.96
C ALA A 564 18.88 -15.98 3.28
N SER A 565 18.89 -14.71 2.90
CA SER A 565 20.02 -13.81 3.14
C SER A 565 19.56 -12.47 3.70
N ILE A 566 20.26 -11.98 4.73
CA ILE A 566 20.17 -10.61 5.24
C ILE A 566 21.56 -9.99 5.19
N ALA A 567 21.78 -8.93 4.42
CA ALA A 567 23.07 -8.32 4.24
C ALA A 567 23.03 -6.79 4.32
N GLY A 568 23.99 -6.23 5.04
CA GLY A 568 24.21 -4.79 5.10
C GLY A 568 25.70 -4.46 5.12
N SER A 569 26.08 -3.28 4.68
CA SER A 569 27.49 -2.89 4.72
C SER A 569 27.98 -2.57 6.14
N ALA A 570 27.10 -2.02 7.00
CA ALA A 570 27.39 -1.80 8.41
C ALA A 570 26.89 -2.97 9.26
N PHE A 571 25.63 -3.29 9.19
CA PHE A 571 25.03 -4.36 9.97
C PHE A 571 24.24 -5.31 9.06
N GLY A 572 24.46 -6.61 9.21
CA GLY A 572 23.48 -7.57 8.69
C GLY A 572 22.14 -7.37 9.40
N VAL A 573 22.16 -7.49 10.71
CA VAL A 573 21.03 -7.23 11.62
C VAL A 573 21.50 -6.31 12.74
N PHE A 574 20.75 -5.24 12.99
CA PHE A 574 20.93 -4.33 14.13
C PHE A 574 19.64 -4.21 14.91
N ILE A 575 19.66 -4.47 16.22
CA ILE A 575 18.46 -4.39 17.05
C ILE A 575 18.75 -3.63 18.34
N THR A 576 17.91 -2.62 18.63
CA THR A 576 17.97 -1.81 19.85
C THR A 576 16.62 -1.77 20.55
N GLY A 577 16.53 -1.09 21.69
CA GLY A 577 15.26 -0.72 22.34
C GLY A 577 14.61 -1.79 23.23
N GLY A 578 15.12 -3.01 23.24
CA GLY A 578 14.62 -4.09 24.10
C GLY A 578 15.28 -5.44 23.83
N PRO A 579 15.08 -6.41 24.73
CA PRO A 579 15.58 -7.77 24.51
C PRO A 579 15.01 -8.34 23.21
N SER A 580 15.87 -8.95 22.41
CA SER A 580 15.53 -9.36 21.07
C SER A 580 15.81 -10.83 20.82
N THR A 581 15.12 -11.42 19.87
CA THR A 581 15.36 -12.81 19.47
C THR A 581 15.74 -12.87 18.00
N VAL A 582 16.88 -13.46 17.69
CA VAL A 582 17.32 -13.72 16.32
C VAL A 582 17.49 -15.22 16.12
N THR A 583 16.80 -15.76 15.14
CA THR A 583 16.97 -17.14 14.68
C THR A 583 17.48 -17.10 13.25
N ASN A 584 18.72 -17.53 13.05
CA ASN A 584 19.33 -17.62 11.74
C ASN A 584 19.50 -19.08 11.30
N ALA A 585 18.83 -19.46 10.21
CA ALA A 585 19.05 -20.72 9.50
C ALA A 585 19.64 -20.49 8.08
N GLY A 586 19.78 -19.23 7.65
CA GLY A 586 20.34 -18.81 6.37
C GLY A 586 21.70 -18.13 6.53
N SER A 587 21.89 -17.01 5.84
CA SER A 587 23.10 -16.18 5.95
C SER A 587 22.80 -14.78 6.45
N VAL A 588 23.61 -14.28 7.35
CA VAL A 588 23.61 -12.88 7.80
C VAL A 588 25.01 -12.31 7.63
N ALA A 589 25.15 -11.14 6.99
CA ALA A 589 26.44 -10.54 6.69
C ALA A 589 26.47 -9.02 6.89
N GLY A 590 27.59 -8.49 7.43
CA GLY A 590 27.78 -7.04 7.62
C GLY A 590 29.21 -6.70 8.04
N TYR A 591 29.46 -5.44 8.35
CA TYR A 591 30.66 -5.07 9.12
C TYR A 591 30.56 -5.69 10.52
N ARG A 592 29.37 -5.59 11.16
CA ARG A 592 28.92 -6.51 12.20
C ARG A 592 27.81 -7.40 11.62
N GLY A 593 27.94 -8.71 11.77
CA GLY A 593 26.92 -9.65 11.26
C GLY A 593 25.58 -9.43 11.96
N VAL A 594 25.54 -9.65 13.28
CA VAL A 594 24.39 -9.36 14.15
C VAL A 594 24.86 -8.46 15.30
N ASP A 595 24.10 -7.41 15.59
CA ASP A 595 24.32 -6.50 16.72
C ASP A 595 23.04 -6.43 17.57
N LEU A 596 23.14 -6.92 18.82
CA LEU A 596 22.08 -6.90 19.84
C LEU A 596 22.41 -5.84 20.89
N ALA A 597 22.15 -4.58 20.60
CA ALA A 597 22.54 -3.46 21.45
C ALA A 597 21.82 -3.39 22.82
N SER A 598 20.79 -4.20 23.03
CA SER A 598 20.07 -4.34 24.31
C SER A 598 20.12 -5.76 24.88
N GLY A 599 21.04 -6.58 24.39
CA GLY A 599 21.11 -8.00 24.74
C GLY A 599 19.97 -8.81 24.08
N GLY A 600 19.76 -10.03 24.56
CA GLY A 600 18.71 -10.90 24.03
C GLY A 600 19.19 -12.30 23.68
N SER A 601 18.52 -12.97 22.74
CA SER A 601 18.87 -14.34 22.36
C SER A 601 19.15 -14.47 20.88
N LEU A 602 20.18 -15.23 20.52
CA LEU A 602 20.53 -15.56 19.15
C LEU A 602 20.72 -17.07 19.02
N THR A 603 20.06 -17.64 18.02
CA THR A 603 20.27 -19.03 17.60
C THR A 603 20.78 -19.04 16.15
N ASN A 604 21.98 -19.57 15.94
CA ASN A 604 22.53 -19.82 14.61
C ASN A 604 22.46 -21.32 14.31
N ALA A 605 21.58 -21.73 13.44
CA ALA A 605 21.26 -23.14 13.18
C ALA A 605 22.39 -23.88 12.43
N ALA A 606 22.32 -25.20 12.38
CA ALA A 606 23.26 -26.02 11.61
C ALA A 606 23.22 -25.63 10.11
N GLY A 607 24.38 -25.44 9.52
CA GLY A 607 24.55 -24.99 8.13
C GLY A 607 24.33 -23.49 7.89
N ALA A 608 23.86 -22.75 8.90
CA ALA A 608 23.71 -21.29 8.82
C ALA A 608 25.04 -20.55 9.01
N SER A 609 25.12 -19.34 8.51
CA SER A 609 26.29 -18.50 8.65
C SER A 609 25.97 -17.09 9.15
N ILE A 610 26.76 -16.61 10.08
CA ILE A 610 26.80 -15.20 10.47
C ILE A 610 28.24 -14.71 10.23
N SER A 611 28.39 -13.68 9.41
CA SER A 611 29.70 -13.16 9.05
C SER A 611 29.82 -11.66 9.30
N GLY A 612 30.92 -11.26 9.91
CA GLY A 612 31.28 -9.85 10.09
C GLY A 612 32.66 -9.53 9.50
N THR A 613 32.89 -8.26 9.15
CA THR A 613 34.26 -7.80 8.94
C THR A 613 34.94 -7.50 10.27
N LEU A 614 34.21 -6.79 11.16
CA LEU A 614 34.70 -6.48 12.51
C LEU A 614 34.27 -7.54 13.54
N THR A 615 32.95 -7.84 13.56
CA THR A 615 32.40 -8.76 14.56
C THR A 615 31.33 -9.64 13.93
N GLY A 616 31.40 -10.95 14.17
CA GLY A 616 30.30 -11.84 13.73
C GLY A 616 29.01 -11.55 14.48
N VAL A 617 29.07 -11.66 15.83
CA VAL A 617 27.95 -11.30 16.73
C VAL A 617 28.48 -10.35 17.80
N PHE A 618 27.81 -9.20 17.92
CA PHE A 618 28.06 -8.23 18.98
C PHE A 618 26.83 -8.10 19.87
N ALA A 619 27.02 -8.07 21.19
CA ALA A 619 25.94 -7.82 22.13
C ALA A 619 26.39 -6.90 23.26
N SER A 620 25.63 -5.83 23.50
CA SER A 620 25.91 -4.87 24.56
C SER A 620 24.64 -4.53 25.34
N GLY A 621 24.74 -3.74 26.39
CA GLY A 621 23.60 -3.17 27.11
C GLY A 621 22.76 -4.14 27.97
N GLY A 622 22.86 -5.44 27.76
CA GLY A 622 22.19 -6.48 28.55
C GLY A 622 22.75 -7.85 28.29
N ALA A 623 22.43 -8.81 29.13
CA ALA A 623 22.90 -10.18 28.99
C ALA A 623 22.41 -10.80 27.66
N ALA A 624 23.32 -11.52 27.00
CA ALA A 624 22.99 -12.20 25.75
C ALA A 624 23.12 -13.72 25.88
N THR A 625 22.24 -14.44 25.20
CA THR A 625 22.31 -15.91 25.07
C THR A 625 22.54 -16.26 23.63
N LEU A 626 23.62 -16.93 23.32
CA LEU A 626 23.99 -17.38 21.99
C LEU A 626 24.03 -18.91 21.91
N ALA A 627 23.28 -19.52 21.03
CA ALA A 627 23.37 -20.92 20.65
C ALA A 627 23.86 -21.03 19.21
N ASN A 628 25.06 -21.49 18.99
CA ASN A 628 25.67 -21.70 17.68
C ASN A 628 25.76 -23.19 17.35
N SER A 629 25.10 -23.57 16.26
CA SER A 629 25.23 -24.89 15.60
C SER A 629 25.80 -24.77 14.18
N GLY A 630 26.00 -23.53 13.68
CA GLY A 630 26.51 -23.21 12.36
C GLY A 630 27.89 -22.57 12.42
N THR A 631 28.12 -21.57 11.59
CA THR A 631 29.39 -20.81 11.54
C THR A 631 29.14 -19.36 11.93
N ILE A 632 29.92 -18.84 12.85
CA ILE A 632 30.06 -17.43 13.18
C ILE A 632 31.50 -17.01 12.89
N SER A 633 31.71 -16.04 12.05
CA SER A 633 33.04 -15.63 11.64
C SER A 633 33.21 -14.11 11.54
N ALA A 634 34.40 -13.64 11.87
CA ALA A 634 34.82 -12.28 11.58
C ALA A 634 36.21 -12.30 10.92
N THR A 635 36.37 -11.57 9.79
CA THR A 635 37.51 -11.77 8.89
C THR A 635 38.48 -10.58 8.81
N GLY A 636 38.13 -9.41 9.31
CA GLY A 636 38.97 -8.21 9.27
C GLY A 636 40.13 -8.29 10.29
N ALA A 637 41.16 -7.48 10.10
CA ALA A 637 42.22 -7.35 11.09
C ALA A 637 41.64 -6.80 12.42
N GLY A 638 42.01 -7.38 13.55
CA GLY A 638 41.49 -7.02 14.88
C GLY A 638 40.08 -7.54 15.17
N SER A 639 39.54 -8.43 14.34
CA SER A 639 38.13 -8.87 14.43
C SER A 639 37.87 -9.90 15.53
N THR A 640 36.63 -9.93 16.01
CA THR A 640 36.10 -10.85 17.02
C THR A 640 34.96 -11.68 16.50
N GLY A 641 35.01 -13.00 16.62
CA GLY A 641 33.89 -13.88 16.20
C GLY A 641 32.59 -13.53 16.93
N THR A 642 32.63 -13.55 18.26
CA THR A 642 31.53 -13.16 19.14
C THR A 642 32.02 -12.28 20.26
N ASP A 643 31.40 -11.09 20.43
CA ASP A 643 31.76 -10.10 21.44
C ASP A 643 30.52 -9.78 22.30
N ILE A 644 30.55 -10.12 23.59
CA ILE A 644 29.47 -9.91 24.54
C ILE A 644 29.91 -9.01 25.68
N GLU A 645 29.46 -7.76 25.69
CA GLU A 645 29.87 -6.79 26.72
C GLU A 645 28.96 -6.80 27.96
N GLY A 646 27.68 -7.20 27.82
CA GLY A 646 26.73 -7.26 28.93
C GLY A 646 26.71 -8.55 29.73
N GLY A 647 27.70 -9.43 29.50
CA GLY A 647 27.71 -10.79 30.04
C GLY A 647 26.68 -11.71 29.41
N GLY A 648 26.63 -12.97 29.86
CA GLY A 648 25.67 -13.93 29.35
C GLY A 648 26.21 -15.31 29.07
N SER A 649 25.64 -16.04 28.13
CA SER A 649 26.01 -17.41 27.83
C SER A 649 26.18 -17.67 26.34
N ILE A 650 27.20 -18.43 25.99
CA ILE A 650 27.48 -18.92 24.64
C ILE A 650 27.52 -20.44 24.69
N THR A 651 26.74 -21.08 23.82
CA THR A 651 26.83 -22.53 23.57
C THR A 651 27.29 -22.73 22.13
N ASN A 652 28.48 -23.27 21.93
CA ASN A 652 29.00 -23.63 20.62
C ASN A 652 28.93 -25.15 20.46
N ASN A 653 27.91 -25.61 19.74
CA ASN A 653 27.58 -27.04 19.63
C ASN A 653 28.60 -27.84 18.80
N SER A 654 28.57 -29.16 18.91
CA SER A 654 29.39 -30.04 18.11
C SER A 654 29.28 -29.79 16.61
N GLY A 655 30.41 -29.68 15.92
CA GLY A 655 30.48 -29.35 14.50
C GLY A 655 30.32 -27.85 14.16
N ALA A 656 29.96 -27.02 15.12
CA ALA A 656 29.85 -25.59 14.94
C ALA A 656 31.24 -24.90 15.06
N SER A 657 31.30 -23.68 14.48
CA SER A 657 32.57 -22.89 14.60
C SER A 657 32.28 -21.44 14.94
N ILE A 658 33.13 -20.86 15.79
CA ILE A 658 33.23 -19.42 16.08
C ILE A 658 34.66 -18.97 15.81
N SER A 659 34.88 -17.95 14.98
CA SER A 659 36.23 -17.52 14.59
C SER A 659 36.35 -16.01 14.44
N GLY A 660 37.48 -15.48 14.89
CA GLY A 660 37.90 -14.09 14.68
C GLY A 660 39.44 -14.01 14.49
N SER A 661 39.91 -12.93 13.87
CA SER A 661 41.34 -12.76 13.66
C SER A 661 42.11 -12.44 14.96
N THR A 662 41.44 -11.84 15.94
CA THR A 662 42.01 -11.55 17.26
C THR A 662 41.37 -12.42 18.32
N PHE A 663 40.04 -12.36 18.47
CA PHE A 663 39.32 -13.18 19.44
C PHE A 663 38.29 -14.06 18.72
N GLY A 664 38.22 -15.34 19.08
CA GLY A 664 37.07 -16.18 18.75
C GLY A 664 35.83 -15.70 19.51
N VAL A 665 35.95 -15.69 20.84
CA VAL A 665 34.94 -15.20 21.78
C VAL A 665 35.59 -14.21 22.74
N PHE A 666 34.94 -13.04 22.92
CA PHE A 666 35.28 -12.07 23.94
C PHE A 666 34.08 -11.82 24.84
N ILE A 667 34.20 -11.92 26.15
CA ILE A 667 33.12 -11.67 27.10
C ILE A 667 33.59 -10.72 28.20
N SER A 668 32.87 -9.61 28.36
CA SER A 668 32.98 -8.76 29.52
C SER A 668 31.70 -8.84 30.38
N GLY A 669 31.78 -8.45 31.64
CA GLY A 669 30.65 -8.51 32.56
C GLY A 669 30.36 -9.88 33.20
N GLY A 670 31.21 -10.87 32.95
CA GLY A 670 31.07 -12.25 33.43
C GLY A 670 30.14 -13.09 32.53
N GLY A 671 30.43 -14.38 32.40
CA GLY A 671 29.62 -15.24 31.55
C GLY A 671 30.06 -16.69 31.46
N THR A 672 29.26 -17.47 30.74
CA THR A 672 29.52 -18.90 30.51
C THR A 672 29.74 -19.18 29.04
N VAL A 673 30.79 -19.87 28.69
CA VAL A 673 31.00 -20.45 27.36
C VAL A 673 31.00 -21.96 27.48
N THR A 674 30.04 -22.62 26.81
CA THR A 674 30.01 -24.09 26.66
C THR A 674 30.48 -24.41 25.26
N ASN A 675 31.58 -25.12 25.12
CA ASN A 675 32.12 -25.48 23.81
C ASN A 675 32.16 -26.99 23.59
N ALA A 676 31.49 -27.44 22.56
CA ALA A 676 31.56 -28.79 21.98
C ALA A 676 32.08 -28.75 20.53
N GLY A 677 32.23 -27.56 19.93
CA GLY A 677 32.69 -27.32 18.57
C GLY A 677 34.10 -26.74 18.49
N THR A 678 34.33 -25.87 17.53
CA THR A 678 35.63 -25.17 17.35
C THR A 678 35.48 -23.69 17.66
N ILE A 679 36.35 -23.17 18.53
CA ILE A 679 36.52 -21.73 18.76
C ILE A 679 37.94 -21.34 18.41
N SER A 680 38.15 -20.34 17.54
CA SER A 680 39.49 -19.92 17.10
C SER A 680 39.69 -18.41 17.14
N GLY A 681 40.84 -17.98 17.60
CA GLY A 681 41.29 -16.58 17.62
C GLY A 681 42.80 -16.47 17.53
N GLY A 682 43.29 -15.43 16.86
CA GLY A 682 44.73 -15.24 16.67
C GLY A 682 45.47 -14.88 17.96
N SER A 683 44.88 -14.12 18.87
CA SER A 683 45.38 -13.83 20.20
C SER A 683 44.81 -14.80 21.23
N TYR A 684 43.48 -14.83 21.33
CA TYR A 684 42.76 -15.77 22.17
C TYR A 684 41.57 -16.36 21.42
N ALA A 685 41.36 -17.65 21.51
CA ALA A 685 40.12 -18.29 21.13
C ALA A 685 38.98 -17.81 22.02
N ILE A 686 39.22 -17.73 23.32
CA ILE A 686 38.26 -17.22 24.32
C ILE A 686 39.00 -16.24 25.23
N ASP A 687 38.45 -15.07 25.44
CA ASP A 687 38.98 -14.07 26.35
C ASP A 687 37.87 -13.54 27.28
N PHE A 688 37.95 -13.88 28.54
CA PHE A 688 37.10 -13.33 29.59
C PHE A 688 37.80 -12.17 30.28
N THR A 689 37.06 -11.06 30.50
CA THR A 689 37.56 -10.03 31.43
C THR A 689 37.56 -10.55 32.87
N SER A 690 38.32 -9.89 33.77
CA SER A 690 38.49 -10.37 35.16
C SER A 690 37.14 -10.43 35.90
N SER A 691 36.65 -11.66 36.18
CA SER A 691 35.48 -11.96 37.01
C SER A 691 35.53 -13.40 37.51
N ALA A 692 35.30 -13.61 38.79
CA ALA A 692 35.20 -14.94 39.39
C ALA A 692 33.95 -15.73 38.92
N THR A 693 33.00 -15.07 38.22
CA THR A 693 31.78 -15.73 37.65
C THR A 693 31.98 -16.24 36.24
N ASN A 694 33.19 -16.06 35.67
CA ASN A 694 33.48 -16.61 34.34
C ASN A 694 33.55 -18.13 34.39
N ARG A 695 33.02 -18.77 33.39
CA ARG A 695 32.99 -20.23 33.31
C ARG A 695 33.20 -20.69 31.87
N LEU A 696 34.18 -21.50 31.64
CA LEU A 696 34.40 -22.20 30.39
C LEU A 696 34.08 -23.68 30.60
N VAL A 697 33.05 -24.19 29.94
CA VAL A 697 32.71 -25.61 29.95
C VAL A 697 33.21 -26.23 28.65
N MET A 698 34.05 -27.23 28.78
CA MET A 698 34.60 -28.00 27.66
C MET A 698 33.88 -29.34 27.56
N ASP A 699 33.24 -29.60 26.43
CA ASP A 699 32.69 -30.90 26.07
C ASP A 699 33.71 -31.74 25.27
N PRO A 700 33.62 -33.08 25.26
CA PRO A 700 34.51 -33.94 24.48
C PRO A 700 34.46 -33.60 22.97
N GLY A 701 35.64 -33.50 22.37
CA GLY A 701 35.77 -33.11 20.96
C GLY A 701 35.80 -31.59 20.72
N ALA A 702 35.64 -30.78 21.74
CA ALA A 702 35.85 -29.34 21.67
C ALA A 702 37.26 -28.98 21.22
N VAL A 703 37.37 -27.98 20.32
CA VAL A 703 38.68 -27.51 19.82
C VAL A 703 38.83 -26.03 20.13
N ILE A 704 39.96 -25.69 20.75
CA ILE A 704 40.43 -24.32 21.01
C ILE A 704 41.68 -24.08 20.16
N ILE A 705 41.61 -23.10 19.26
CA ILE A 705 42.74 -22.68 18.42
C ILE A 705 43.12 -21.26 18.83
N GLY A 706 44.26 -21.13 19.51
CA GLY A 706 44.73 -19.96 20.26
C GLY A 706 44.67 -20.21 21.75
N GLY A 707 44.71 -19.17 22.54
CA GLY A 707 44.63 -19.28 24.01
C GLY A 707 43.17 -19.18 24.50
N ALA A 708 42.94 -19.66 25.73
CA ALA A 708 41.71 -19.39 26.49
C ALA A 708 42.11 -18.70 27.81
N ASN A 709 41.75 -17.42 27.94
CA ASN A 709 41.98 -16.61 29.14
C ASN A 709 40.72 -16.65 30.03
N GLY A 710 40.85 -17.26 31.21
CA GLY A 710 39.74 -17.46 32.14
C GLY A 710 39.34 -16.20 32.93
N GLY A 711 40.20 -15.16 32.98
CA GLY A 711 39.94 -13.95 33.75
C GLY A 711 39.70 -14.18 35.24
N GLY A 712 40.24 -15.26 35.82
CA GLY A 712 40.03 -15.64 37.22
C GLY A 712 38.83 -16.53 37.47
N GLY A 713 38.19 -17.03 36.44
CA GLY A 713 37.00 -17.89 36.50
C GLY A 713 37.32 -19.38 36.56
N MET A 714 36.34 -20.21 36.23
CA MET A 714 36.38 -21.68 36.29
C MET A 714 36.52 -22.29 34.89
N LEU A 715 37.40 -23.29 34.79
CA LEU A 715 37.43 -24.24 33.70
C LEU A 715 36.67 -25.52 34.13
N GLU A 716 35.67 -25.92 33.41
CA GLU A 716 34.86 -27.10 33.71
C GLU A 716 34.93 -28.10 32.57
N LEU A 717 35.12 -29.34 32.93
CA LEU A 717 35.20 -30.48 32.02
C LEU A 717 33.95 -31.31 32.15
N ALA A 718 33.12 -31.28 31.11
CA ALA A 718 31.83 -31.98 31.06
C ALA A 718 31.90 -33.17 30.10
N GLY A 719 30.97 -34.13 30.21
CA GLY A 719 30.83 -35.27 29.30
C GLY A 719 31.96 -36.33 29.46
N ASN A 720 31.96 -37.31 28.53
CA ASN A 720 32.83 -38.51 28.66
C ASN A 720 33.85 -38.63 27.53
N ASN A 721 35.02 -39.20 27.82
CA ASN A 721 36.11 -39.42 26.87
C ASN A 721 36.77 -38.13 26.33
N GLY A 722 36.81 -37.06 27.12
CA GLY A 722 37.53 -35.86 26.79
C GLY A 722 39.04 -35.99 27.07
N ALA A 723 39.87 -35.17 26.39
CA ALA A 723 41.27 -35.00 26.67
C ALA A 723 41.67 -33.53 26.52
N ILE A 724 42.50 -33.04 27.45
CA ILE A 724 42.91 -31.63 27.48
C ILE A 724 44.38 -31.53 27.95
N ALA A 725 45.07 -30.44 27.59
CA ALA A 725 46.41 -30.14 28.00
C ALA A 725 46.63 -28.63 28.12
N GLY A 726 47.67 -28.26 28.91
CA GLY A 726 48.10 -26.86 28.99
C GLY A 726 47.25 -25.98 29.87
N ILE A 727 46.65 -26.53 30.91
CA ILE A 727 45.93 -25.77 31.93
C ILE A 727 46.95 -25.01 32.78
N GLY A 728 46.74 -23.72 33.00
CA GLY A 728 47.56 -22.83 33.84
C GLY A 728 48.77 -22.21 33.14
N SER A 729 49.41 -22.85 32.17
CA SER A 729 50.64 -22.37 31.53
C SER A 729 50.66 -22.42 30.00
N GLY A 730 49.71 -23.06 29.40
CA GLY A 730 49.63 -23.29 27.96
C GLY A 730 48.41 -22.62 27.31
N VAL A 731 47.51 -23.45 26.76
CA VAL A 731 46.29 -22.98 26.06
C VAL A 731 45.28 -22.36 27.02
N PHE A 732 45.12 -22.92 28.23
CA PHE A 732 44.17 -22.48 29.25
C PHE A 732 44.88 -21.78 30.40
N HIS A 733 44.79 -20.45 30.47
CA HIS A 733 45.44 -19.65 31.48
C HIS A 733 44.49 -18.68 32.18
N ASN A 734 44.93 -18.22 33.39
CA ASN A 734 44.13 -17.35 34.25
C ASN A 734 42.78 -17.96 34.68
N PHE A 735 42.66 -19.29 34.71
CA PHE A 735 41.57 -19.97 35.39
C PHE A 735 41.98 -20.22 36.84
N GLN A 736 41.12 -19.87 37.79
CA GLN A 736 41.38 -20.05 39.21
C GLN A 736 41.04 -21.47 39.68
N SER A 737 40.02 -22.07 39.06
CA SER A 737 39.59 -23.41 39.43
C SER A 737 39.37 -24.29 38.19
N LEU A 738 39.64 -25.58 38.38
CA LEU A 738 39.30 -26.66 37.48
C LEU A 738 38.17 -27.47 38.12
N ALA A 739 37.11 -27.71 37.40
CA ALA A 739 36.01 -28.59 37.83
C ALA A 739 35.85 -29.74 36.85
N VAL A 740 35.50 -30.92 37.33
CA VAL A 740 35.10 -32.09 36.54
C VAL A 740 33.72 -32.50 37.00
N ASP A 741 32.79 -32.52 36.06
CA ASP A 741 31.37 -32.80 36.34
C ASP A 741 31.13 -34.23 36.81
N ALA A 742 30.07 -34.44 37.56
CA ALA A 742 29.64 -35.75 37.98
C ALA A 742 29.40 -36.68 36.79
N GLY A 743 30.11 -37.81 36.77
CA GLY A 743 30.07 -38.80 35.67
C GLY A 743 30.87 -38.39 34.42
N ALA A 744 31.53 -37.26 34.40
CA ALA A 744 32.45 -36.90 33.33
C ALA A 744 33.73 -37.72 33.43
N ASN A 745 34.41 -37.96 32.29
CA ASN A 745 35.69 -38.68 32.24
C ASN A 745 36.64 -37.92 31.30
N TRP A 746 37.77 -37.38 31.89
CA TRP A 746 38.74 -36.61 31.15
C TRP A 746 40.18 -37.05 31.43
N THR A 747 41.02 -36.87 30.41
CA THR A 747 42.46 -37.14 30.51
C THR A 747 43.25 -35.83 30.40
N LEU A 748 44.08 -35.55 31.38
CA LEU A 748 45.01 -34.43 31.37
C LEU A 748 46.38 -34.87 30.79
N ASN A 749 46.72 -34.33 29.61
CA ASN A 749 47.98 -34.60 28.94
C ASN A 749 49.01 -33.48 29.24
N GLY A 750 50.28 -33.84 29.36
CA GLY A 750 51.37 -32.88 29.62
C GLY A 750 51.26 -32.16 30.98
N PRO A 751 51.93 -31.02 31.13
CA PRO A 751 51.94 -30.27 32.42
C PRO A 751 50.65 -29.43 32.53
N ASN A 752 49.96 -29.51 33.68
CA ASN A 752 48.76 -28.77 34.01
C ASN A 752 48.88 -28.19 35.44
N PHE A 753 48.33 -26.97 35.63
CA PHE A 753 48.33 -26.26 36.92
C PHE A 753 46.91 -25.67 37.15
N ALA A 754 46.37 -25.87 38.34
CA ALA A 754 45.12 -25.24 38.76
C ALA A 754 45.23 -24.82 40.23
N SER A 755 44.65 -23.66 40.60
CA SER A 755 44.73 -23.28 42.01
C SER A 755 43.89 -24.22 42.89
N THR A 756 42.60 -24.41 42.46
CA THR A 756 41.67 -25.34 43.11
C THR A 756 41.13 -26.34 42.12
N VAL A 757 40.98 -27.59 42.51
CA VAL A 757 40.41 -28.66 41.71
C VAL A 757 39.20 -29.25 42.41
N LEU A 758 38.04 -29.24 41.73
CA LEU A 758 36.80 -29.92 42.13
C LEU A 758 36.58 -31.09 41.19
N ASP A 759 36.79 -32.30 41.63
CA ASP A 759 36.47 -33.48 40.80
C ASP A 759 35.26 -34.25 41.34
N ASN A 760 34.23 -34.31 40.54
CA ASN A 760 33.03 -35.15 40.81
C ASN A 760 32.87 -36.28 39.77
N GLY A 761 33.83 -36.43 38.86
CA GLY A 761 33.84 -37.42 37.78
C GLY A 761 35.04 -38.37 37.88
N THR A 762 35.75 -38.54 36.78
CA THR A 762 37.03 -39.23 36.70
C THR A 762 38.01 -38.38 35.96
N LEU A 763 39.11 -38.00 36.62
CA LEU A 763 40.17 -37.21 36.04
C LEU A 763 41.45 -38.08 35.95
N ALA A 764 41.76 -38.55 34.73
CA ALA A 764 42.97 -39.31 34.45
C ALA A 764 44.14 -38.33 34.22
N ILE A 765 45.19 -38.41 34.96
CA ILE A 765 46.39 -37.60 34.87
C ILE A 765 47.46 -38.42 34.12
N ALA A 766 47.58 -38.17 32.80
CA ALA A 766 48.54 -38.85 31.91
C ALA A 766 49.88 -38.10 31.80
N GLY A 767 49.97 -36.88 32.28
CA GLY A 767 51.19 -36.06 32.39
C GLY A 767 51.41 -35.61 33.80
N SER A 768 51.23 -34.29 34.07
CA SER A 768 51.28 -33.81 35.47
C SER A 768 50.09 -32.89 35.74
N LEU A 769 49.60 -32.89 36.96
CA LEU A 769 48.65 -31.91 37.51
C LEU A 769 49.25 -31.41 38.84
N ASP A 770 49.27 -30.05 38.98
CA ASP A 770 49.63 -29.41 40.24
C ASP A 770 48.43 -28.59 40.71
N ALA A 771 47.78 -29.04 41.79
CA ALA A 771 46.69 -28.34 42.50
C ALA A 771 47.36 -27.40 43.56
N THR A 772 47.68 -26.18 43.07
CA THR A 772 48.65 -25.28 43.81
C THR A 772 48.09 -24.72 45.12
N THR A 773 46.80 -24.82 45.39
CA THR A 773 46.11 -24.39 46.62
C THR A 773 45.44 -25.54 47.35
N ALA A 774 44.49 -26.23 46.68
CA ALA A 774 43.77 -27.34 47.27
C ALA A 774 42.96 -28.15 46.24
N ILE A 775 42.62 -29.39 46.60
CA ILE A 775 41.45 -30.10 46.11
C ILE A 775 40.23 -29.61 46.92
N ASP A 776 39.15 -29.27 46.26
CA ASP A 776 37.92 -28.85 46.93
C ASP A 776 37.36 -29.99 47.78
N SER A 777 37.07 -29.71 49.05
CA SER A 777 36.64 -30.73 50.02
C SER A 777 35.26 -31.39 49.66
N SER A 778 34.53 -30.84 48.68
CA SER A 778 33.30 -31.45 48.15
C SER A 778 33.54 -32.39 46.98
N SER A 779 34.78 -32.63 46.58
CA SER A 779 35.16 -33.60 45.55
C SER A 779 34.78 -35.00 45.94
N THR A 780 34.08 -35.69 45.04
CA THR A 780 33.60 -37.09 45.21
C THR A 780 34.09 -38.01 44.10
N GLY A 781 34.89 -37.45 43.17
CA GLY A 781 35.36 -38.12 41.97
C GLY A 781 36.61 -38.96 42.19
N LEU A 782 37.14 -39.49 41.09
CA LEU A 782 38.29 -40.35 41.02
C LEU A 782 39.47 -39.63 40.29
N PHE A 783 40.53 -39.31 40.96
CA PHE A 783 41.81 -38.96 40.34
C PHE A 783 42.55 -40.25 39.97
N GLN A 784 42.73 -40.54 38.71
CA GLN A 784 43.52 -41.62 38.22
C GLN A 784 44.91 -41.09 37.84
N ILE A 785 45.96 -41.50 38.52
CA ILE A 785 47.32 -41.12 38.22
C ILE A 785 47.92 -42.16 37.31
N ASP A 786 48.05 -41.88 36.04
CA ASP A 786 48.47 -42.82 35.00
C ASP A 786 49.96 -43.16 35.18
N SER A 787 50.45 -44.21 34.54
CA SER A 787 51.79 -44.68 34.60
C SER A 787 52.78 -43.58 34.27
N SER A 788 53.75 -43.34 35.18
CA SER A 788 54.75 -42.28 35.10
C SER A 788 54.21 -40.86 35.18
N ALA A 789 52.97 -40.67 35.54
CA ALA A 789 52.36 -39.33 35.76
C ALA A 789 52.58 -38.84 37.17
N THR A 790 52.52 -37.53 37.37
CA THR A 790 52.69 -36.89 38.67
C THR A 790 51.45 -36.06 39.02
N PHE A 791 50.88 -36.34 40.20
CA PHE A 791 49.86 -35.50 40.80
C PHE A 791 50.36 -34.79 42.00
N GLU A 792 50.51 -33.47 41.96
CA GLU A 792 50.94 -32.64 43.06
C GLU A 792 49.76 -31.92 43.67
N VAL A 793 49.57 -31.95 44.97
CA VAL A 793 48.47 -31.37 45.70
C VAL A 793 48.95 -30.62 46.93
N ALA A 794 48.61 -29.31 47.03
CA ALA A 794 49.04 -28.55 48.23
C ALA A 794 48.21 -28.95 49.47
N ALA A 795 46.91 -29.10 49.34
CA ALA A 795 45.97 -29.51 50.38
C ALA A 795 44.75 -30.29 49.84
N ASP A 796 44.29 -31.25 50.66
CA ASP A 796 42.98 -31.92 50.40
C ASP A 796 42.37 -32.32 51.76
N LEU A 797 41.29 -31.59 52.11
CA LEU A 797 40.52 -31.88 53.32
C LEU A 797 39.33 -32.79 53.05
N GLY A 798 39.15 -33.24 51.83
CA GLY A 798 38.02 -34.08 51.39
C GLY A 798 38.14 -35.49 51.96
N THR A 799 37.06 -36.02 52.46
CA THR A 799 36.96 -37.39 52.97
C THR A 799 36.30 -38.36 51.97
N GLN A 800 35.93 -37.88 50.80
CA GLN A 800 35.30 -38.68 49.75
C GLN A 800 36.13 -38.73 48.45
N THR A 801 37.23 -37.98 48.38
CA THR A 801 38.15 -37.98 47.25
C THR A 801 38.82 -39.37 47.13
N GLN A 802 38.92 -39.88 45.90
CA GLN A 802 39.60 -41.13 45.60
C GLN A 802 40.77 -40.87 44.64
N MET A 803 41.88 -41.51 44.89
CA MET A 803 43.10 -41.38 44.07
C MET A 803 43.61 -42.80 43.73
N ASN A 804 43.55 -43.16 42.43
CA ASN A 804 43.96 -44.46 41.93
C ASN A 804 45.38 -44.41 41.29
N PHE A 805 46.27 -45.23 41.64
CA PHE A 805 47.64 -45.30 41.12
C PHE A 805 47.77 -46.35 40.03
N LEU A 806 48.39 -46.00 38.91
CA LEU A 806 48.83 -46.95 37.89
C LEU A 806 50.34 -47.03 37.96
N ALA A 807 50.93 -48.16 37.70
CA ALA A 807 52.31 -48.53 37.99
C ALA A 807 53.34 -47.42 37.58
N GLY A 808 54.15 -47.02 38.56
CA GLY A 808 55.19 -46.01 38.40
C GLY A 808 54.65 -44.54 38.47
N SER A 809 53.48 -44.32 38.99
CA SER A 809 52.92 -43.03 39.23
C SER A 809 53.37 -42.39 40.51
N GLN A 810 53.24 -41.04 40.60
CA GLN A 810 53.65 -40.24 41.73
C GLN A 810 52.55 -39.31 42.23
N LEU A 811 52.28 -39.39 43.55
CA LEU A 811 51.50 -38.38 44.27
C LEU A 811 52.51 -37.50 45.08
N VAL A 812 52.41 -36.21 44.98
CA VAL A 812 53.18 -35.22 45.72
C VAL A 812 52.21 -34.44 46.63
N ILE A 813 52.51 -34.38 47.94
CA ILE A 813 51.70 -33.67 48.94
C ILE A 813 52.56 -32.59 49.55
N ASP A 814 52.19 -31.31 49.26
CA ASP A 814 52.97 -30.17 49.74
C ASP A 814 52.77 -29.88 51.24
N GLN A 815 51.53 -30.05 51.70
CA GLN A 815 51.12 -29.75 53.07
C GLN A 815 50.45 -30.97 53.70
N THR A 816 51.31 -31.83 54.34
CA THR A 816 50.79 -33.05 54.96
C THR A 816 49.79 -32.81 56.08
N ALA A 817 49.89 -31.65 56.77
CA ALA A 817 48.96 -31.23 57.82
C ALA A 817 47.62 -30.79 57.34
N SER A 818 47.49 -30.63 56.01
CA SER A 818 46.26 -30.24 55.33
C SER A 818 45.74 -31.32 54.35
N PHE A 819 46.19 -32.57 54.48
CA PHE A 819 45.79 -33.72 53.69
C PHE A 819 44.84 -34.64 54.49
N GLY A 820 43.59 -34.36 54.50
CA GLY A 820 42.53 -34.98 55.32
C GLY A 820 42.31 -34.24 56.66
N ILE A 821 41.51 -34.85 57.53
CA ILE A 821 41.14 -34.33 58.87
C ILE A 821 41.59 -35.31 59.97
N ASN A 822 41.79 -34.80 61.18
CA ASN A 822 42.24 -35.60 62.33
C ASN A 822 43.62 -36.28 62.15
N ILE A 823 44.52 -35.61 61.49
CA ILE A 823 45.86 -36.12 61.15
C ILE A 823 46.59 -36.53 62.38
N GLY A 824 47.41 -37.67 62.36
CA GLY A 824 48.07 -38.24 63.43
C GLY A 824 47.22 -38.95 64.49
N THR A 825 45.92 -39.10 64.24
CA THR A 825 45.00 -39.79 65.17
C THR A 825 44.36 -41.02 64.55
N SER A 826 43.76 -41.93 65.36
CA SER A 826 43.09 -43.11 64.93
C SER A 826 41.73 -42.77 64.22
N SER A 827 41.30 -41.55 64.32
CA SER A 827 40.07 -41.06 63.66
C SER A 827 40.33 -40.27 62.38
N TYR A 828 41.53 -40.45 61.80
CA TYR A 828 41.85 -39.81 60.52
C TYR A 828 40.82 -40.18 59.44
N ALA A 829 40.45 -39.18 58.72
CA ALA A 829 39.61 -39.31 57.47
C ALA A 829 40.19 -38.37 56.43
N GLY A 830 40.43 -38.85 55.21
CA GLY A 830 41.07 -38.13 54.14
C GLY A 830 40.83 -38.87 52.81
N PRO A 831 41.52 -38.38 51.75
CA PRO A 831 41.43 -39.01 50.44
C PRO A 831 41.76 -40.48 50.48
N GLN A 832 40.99 -41.31 49.77
CA GLN A 832 41.24 -42.75 49.70
C GLN A 832 42.20 -43.06 48.56
N LEU A 833 43.36 -43.61 48.89
CA LEU A 833 44.37 -44.04 47.96
C LEU A 833 44.21 -45.49 47.58
N GLN A 834 44.10 -45.79 46.26
CA GLN A 834 43.80 -47.10 45.71
C GLN A 834 44.91 -47.58 44.79
N ASP A 835 45.12 -48.87 44.70
CA ASP A 835 46.08 -49.54 43.82
C ASP A 835 47.54 -49.06 43.96
N PHE A 836 47.96 -48.58 45.15
CA PHE A 836 49.33 -48.17 45.44
C PHE A 836 50.23 -49.39 45.54
N THR A 837 51.09 -49.56 44.53
CA THR A 837 51.86 -50.80 44.33
C THR A 837 53.37 -50.54 44.20
N ALA A 838 54.16 -51.58 44.00
CA ALA A 838 55.61 -51.45 43.81
C ALA A 838 55.94 -50.60 42.55
N GLY A 839 56.68 -49.54 42.69
CA GLY A 839 57.03 -48.57 41.67
C GLY A 839 56.32 -47.24 41.80
N ASP A 840 55.21 -47.20 42.56
CA ASP A 840 54.47 -45.95 42.84
C ASP A 840 55.15 -45.21 43.99
N THR A 841 54.99 -43.90 44.01
CA THR A 841 55.68 -43.07 45.01
C THR A 841 54.71 -42.00 45.56
N ILE A 842 54.75 -41.78 46.89
CA ILE A 842 54.15 -40.63 47.54
C ILE A 842 55.28 -39.78 48.13
N ASP A 843 55.35 -38.52 47.70
CA ASP A 843 56.33 -37.53 48.19
C ASP A 843 55.61 -36.59 49.19
N LEU A 844 56.03 -36.60 50.41
CA LEU A 844 55.55 -35.73 51.49
C LEU A 844 56.60 -34.62 51.69
N LYS A 845 56.41 -33.53 50.94
CA LYS A 845 57.43 -32.45 50.83
C LYS A 845 57.79 -31.72 52.16
N ASP A 846 56.77 -31.58 53.02
CA ASP A 846 56.90 -30.82 54.28
C ASP A 846 57.15 -31.72 55.50
N PHE A 847 57.31 -33.08 55.36
CA PHE A 847 57.45 -34.01 56.39
C PHE A 847 58.98 -34.48 56.51
N GLY A 848 59.67 -34.05 57.56
CA GLY A 848 61.07 -34.31 57.67
C GLY A 848 61.44 -35.79 57.93
N PHE A 849 62.51 -36.29 57.27
CA PHE A 849 62.86 -37.67 57.28
C PHE A 849 63.51 -38.09 58.66
N ALA A 850 64.11 -37.16 59.45
CA ALA A 850 64.79 -37.47 60.66
C ALA A 850 63.94 -38.13 61.74
N GLY A 851 64.16 -39.41 62.01
CA GLY A 851 63.37 -40.19 62.96
C GLY A 851 61.98 -40.57 62.44
N ALA A 852 61.75 -40.63 61.11
CA ALA A 852 60.53 -41.03 60.52
C ALA A 852 60.12 -42.45 60.91
N ALA A 853 58.91 -42.62 61.42
CA ALA A 853 58.33 -43.89 61.87
C ALA A 853 56.96 -44.06 61.21
N LEU A 854 56.66 -45.29 60.73
CA LEU A 854 55.42 -45.70 60.05
C LEU A 854 54.62 -46.58 60.99
N ASN A 855 53.28 -46.35 61.01
CA ASN A 855 52.32 -47.20 61.72
C ASN A 855 51.08 -47.41 60.80
N TYR A 856 51.02 -48.58 60.18
CA TYR A 856 49.89 -48.95 59.28
C TYR A 856 48.91 -49.81 60.03
N ASN A 857 47.63 -49.37 60.01
CA ASN A 857 46.54 -50.16 60.56
C ASN A 857 45.79 -50.85 59.43
N SER A 858 45.99 -52.16 59.20
CA SER A 858 45.37 -52.90 58.10
C SER A 858 43.86 -53.06 58.24
N SER A 859 43.27 -52.84 59.40
CA SER A 859 41.82 -52.94 59.58
C SER A 859 41.10 -51.65 59.16
N THR A 860 41.75 -50.49 59.23
CA THR A 860 41.22 -49.19 58.87
C THR A 860 41.82 -48.70 57.55
N GLY A 861 42.87 -49.28 57.06
CA GLY A 861 43.62 -48.82 55.89
C GLY A 861 44.45 -47.51 56.15
N VAL A 862 44.55 -47.07 57.40
CA VAL A 862 45.22 -45.79 57.71
C VAL A 862 46.72 -46.06 58.05
N LEU A 863 47.55 -45.37 57.29
CA LEU A 863 49.02 -45.24 57.59
C LEU A 863 49.26 -43.94 58.34
N GLN A 864 49.86 -43.98 59.47
CA GLN A 864 50.29 -42.82 60.23
C GLN A 864 51.82 -42.71 60.17
N LEU A 865 52.34 -41.49 59.95
CA LEU A 865 53.76 -41.15 60.02
C LEU A 865 53.96 -40.20 61.16
N SER A 866 55.09 -40.32 61.83
CA SER A 866 55.56 -39.40 62.85
C SER A 866 57.07 -39.24 62.70
N ASN A 867 57.65 -38.13 63.16
CA ASN A 867 59.07 -37.93 63.08
C ASN A 867 59.65 -37.29 64.37
N SER A 868 61.02 -37.13 64.50
CA SER A 868 61.67 -36.50 65.67
C SER A 868 61.31 -35.01 65.84
N ALA A 869 60.83 -34.33 64.86
CA ALA A 869 60.36 -32.93 64.94
C ALA A 869 58.91 -32.81 65.43
N SER A 870 58.23 -33.90 65.81
CA SER A 870 56.86 -33.99 66.25
C SER A 870 55.86 -33.66 65.11
N GLN A 871 56.30 -33.80 63.87
CA GLN A 871 55.39 -33.74 62.76
C GLN A 871 54.60 -35.04 62.67
N ALA A 872 53.32 -34.93 62.16
CA ALA A 872 52.49 -36.09 61.91
C ALA A 872 51.90 -35.96 60.49
N ALA A 873 51.88 -37.07 59.80
CA ALA A 873 51.11 -37.23 58.52
C ALA A 873 50.23 -38.49 58.61
N SER A 874 49.12 -38.48 57.89
CA SER A 874 48.21 -39.61 57.79
C SER A 874 47.73 -39.81 56.38
N LEU A 875 47.64 -41.07 55.91
CA LEU A 875 47.17 -41.46 54.58
C LEU A 875 46.15 -42.57 54.68
N SER A 876 45.12 -42.56 53.94
CA SER A 876 44.10 -43.61 53.93
C SER A 876 44.20 -44.44 52.65
N PHE A 877 44.57 -45.69 52.78
CA PHE A 877 44.71 -46.61 51.67
C PHE A 877 43.52 -47.58 51.60
N GLN A 878 43.10 -47.96 50.43
CA GLN A 878 42.17 -49.04 50.24
C GLN A 878 42.88 -50.40 50.53
N ALA A 879 42.58 -51.00 51.65
CA ALA A 879 43.34 -52.18 52.14
C ALA A 879 43.23 -53.41 51.17
N THR A 880 42.15 -53.48 50.39
CA THR A 880 41.92 -54.55 49.41
C THR A 880 42.69 -54.39 48.11
N SER A 881 43.18 -53.19 47.80
CA SER A 881 43.98 -52.91 46.62
C SER A 881 45.53 -52.80 46.93
N LEU A 882 45.88 -52.68 48.16
CA LEU A 882 47.33 -52.78 48.62
C LEU A 882 47.85 -54.19 48.45
N GLY A 883 48.87 -54.40 47.70
CA GLY A 883 49.54 -55.67 47.52
C GLY A 883 50.09 -56.22 48.81
N SER A 884 50.90 -57.35 48.80
CA SER A 884 51.45 -58.01 49.92
C SER A 884 52.81 -57.37 50.42
N GLY A 885 53.03 -56.13 50.08
CA GLY A 885 54.32 -55.44 50.48
C GLY A 885 54.29 -54.78 51.87
N ILE A 886 55.33 -54.09 52.18
CA ILE A 886 55.49 -53.21 53.37
C ILE A 886 55.79 -51.80 52.95
N PHE A 887 55.39 -50.82 53.76
CA PHE A 887 55.72 -49.41 53.53
C PHE A 887 57.21 -49.10 53.87
N HIS A 888 57.82 -48.40 52.97
CA HIS A 888 59.20 -47.88 53.15
C HIS A 888 59.17 -46.37 53.09
N VAL A 889 60.02 -45.70 53.88
CA VAL A 889 60.25 -44.27 53.86
C VAL A 889 61.71 -43.97 53.57
N ALA A 890 62.00 -43.05 52.66
CA ALA A 890 63.30 -42.56 52.31
C ALA A 890 63.28 -41.02 52.22
N SER A 891 64.46 -40.39 52.41
CA SER A 891 64.57 -38.95 52.20
C SER A 891 64.39 -38.62 50.73
N ASP A 892 63.66 -37.54 50.43
CA ASP A 892 63.44 -36.98 49.05
C ASP A 892 64.75 -36.23 48.61
N GLY A 893 65.74 -36.03 49.46
CA GLY A 893 66.89 -35.25 49.16
C GLY A 893 66.80 -33.77 49.48
N ALA A 894 65.62 -33.31 49.92
CA ALA A 894 65.32 -31.95 50.35
C ALA A 894 64.83 -31.94 51.83
N ASN A 895 63.65 -31.54 52.12
CA ASN A 895 63.09 -31.49 53.46
C ASN A 895 61.94 -32.48 53.69
N GLY A 896 61.67 -33.32 52.72
CA GLY A 896 60.52 -34.27 52.69
C GLY A 896 60.99 -35.73 52.72
N VAL A 897 59.96 -36.63 52.49
CA VAL A 897 60.16 -38.06 52.40
C VAL A 897 59.36 -38.68 51.23
N PHE A 898 60.02 -39.67 50.60
CA PHE A 898 59.34 -40.58 49.69
C PHE A 898 58.75 -41.76 50.45
N LEU A 899 57.55 -42.05 50.26
CA LEU A 899 56.84 -43.23 50.70
C LEU A 899 56.66 -44.19 49.52
N THR A 900 56.97 -45.47 49.64
CA THR A 900 56.85 -46.55 48.71
C THR A 900 56.24 -47.75 49.39
N HIS A 901 55.63 -48.68 48.60
CA HIS A 901 55.07 -49.96 49.02
C HIS A 901 55.74 -51.07 48.21
N ALA A 902 56.61 -51.95 48.81
CA ALA A 902 57.33 -52.98 48.07
C ALA A 902 57.41 -54.32 48.87
#